data_7bb6d6514f4a343dfadc7ae9005bde04
#
_entry.id   7bb6d6514f4a343dfadc7ae9005bde04
#
_cell.length_a   1.000
_cell.length_b   1.000
_cell.length_c   1.000
_cell.angle_alpha   90.00
_cell.angle_beta   90.00
_cell.angle_gamma   90.00
#
_symmetry.space_group_name_H-M   'P 1'
#
loop_
_entity.id
_entity.type
_entity.pdbx_description
1 polymer ?
#
loop_
_entity_poly.entity_id
_entity_poly.type
_entity_poly.pdbx_seq_one_letter_code
_entity_poly.pdbx_strand_id
1 'polypeptide(L)'
;MKISYRWLQQFINTDKTPEELSLILTNIGLEVESIDTVQTIPGGLAGLVIGYVKECAPHPNADRLKVTKVDVGLAEDLQIVCGANNVAVGQKVVVATVNTTIYPTVGEPFKISKSKIRGEVSEGMICAEDEIGLGHDHAGIIELDADARIGSPASVYFNLEDDSVFEIGLTPNRADAASHLGVARDLAAYLKLQLTMPDISGFKVQSQELNIPVELVDMEACRRYTSLSISGVTITDSPDWLKEKLNAIGIRPINNVVDVTNFVLHELGQPLHAFDADAISGNQVIVKKCAEGTIFYTLDDAERKLSADDLMICNANEPMCIAGVFGGQSSGVKPSTSKIFLESAWFDAVSVRKTSKRHGLKTDASFRFERGTDPEMTVIALKRAALLIQELAGGHISSEISDIYPSPAKPFDVNISFRNVTRLIGKEIATEEIHSTLSGLGIKIISQDMEGMKLEVPAYKVDVTREVDIIEEVLRIHGYDHIEIPNQIRASLNYAQKPDKEVLQNQIADLLTANGFYEMLCNSLTKISYSSQPDLAVKILNPLSSDLDVMRQNLLFSGLEAIVHNQNRRKPDLKLYEFGKVYSLENENYKENQRLSVFITGAKQAENWNSRSSDAGFYNLKSAVDLIINRLNIKGLISAETTNPNLSSGISYSKGEKVLVDFGIVSKKSLKKLDITSDVFYA
;
A
#
# COMPACT_ATOMS: atom_id res chain seq x y z
N MET A 1 -1.95 1.88 4.59
CA MET A 1 -2.59 3.16 4.99
C MET A 1 -2.58 3.25 6.51
N LYS A 2 -2.21 4.45 7.06
CA LYS A 2 -2.14 4.63 8.51
C LYS A 2 -3.40 5.27 9.06
N ILE A 3 -3.93 4.72 10.15
CA ILE A 3 -5.14 5.16 10.85
C ILE A 3 -4.83 5.29 12.35
N SER A 4 -4.97 6.49 12.88
CA SER A 4 -4.82 6.80 14.30
C SER A 4 -6.04 6.33 15.09
N TYR A 5 -5.84 5.60 16.18
CA TYR A 5 -6.88 5.13 17.07
C TYR A 5 -7.60 6.31 17.75
N ARG A 6 -6.86 7.29 18.27
CA ARG A 6 -7.42 8.48 18.92
C ARG A 6 -8.23 9.33 17.95
N TRP A 7 -7.81 9.44 16.70
CA TRP A 7 -8.58 10.13 15.67
C TRP A 7 -9.83 9.34 15.27
N LEU A 8 -9.73 8.02 15.17
CA LEU A 8 -10.86 7.13 14.88
C LEU A 8 -11.95 7.23 15.95
N GLN A 9 -11.59 7.37 17.24
CA GLN A 9 -12.54 7.57 18.34
C GLN A 9 -13.40 8.84 18.22
N GLN A 10 -13.02 9.80 17.40
CA GLN A 10 -13.85 10.99 17.13
C GLN A 10 -15.08 10.66 16.28
N PHE A 11 -15.05 9.57 15.52
CA PHE A 11 -16.16 9.10 14.70
C PHE A 11 -17.02 8.05 15.39
N ILE A 12 -16.42 7.23 16.25
CA ILE A 12 -17.09 6.13 16.95
C ILE A 12 -16.71 6.16 18.43
N ASN A 13 -17.69 6.08 19.30
CA ASN A 13 -17.46 5.94 20.73
C ASN A 13 -17.40 4.45 21.08
N THR A 14 -16.19 3.91 21.31
CA THR A 14 -15.95 2.51 21.64
C THR A 14 -14.99 2.38 22.81
N ASP A 15 -15.22 1.36 23.64
CA ASP A 15 -14.35 0.95 24.75
C ASP A 15 -13.34 -0.12 24.36
N LYS A 16 -13.34 -0.53 23.06
CA LYS A 16 -12.43 -1.55 22.54
C LYS A 16 -11.00 -1.04 22.50
N THR A 17 -10.06 -1.89 22.94
CA THR A 17 -8.63 -1.58 22.84
C THR A 17 -8.13 -1.59 21.40
N PRO A 18 -6.97 -0.98 21.12
CA PRO A 18 -6.36 -1.05 19.78
C PRO A 18 -6.16 -2.48 19.29
N GLU A 19 -5.78 -3.41 20.15
CA GLU A 19 -5.58 -4.83 19.82
C GLU A 19 -6.90 -5.51 19.45
N GLU A 20 -7.97 -5.25 20.20
CA GLU A 20 -9.30 -5.78 19.88
C GLU A 20 -9.80 -5.23 18.54
N LEU A 21 -9.64 -3.90 18.30
CA LEU A 21 -10.04 -3.29 17.03
C LEU A 21 -9.22 -3.81 15.84
N SER A 22 -7.94 -4.08 16.03
CA SER A 22 -7.08 -4.68 15.00
C SER A 22 -7.62 -6.04 14.54
N LEU A 23 -8.02 -6.89 15.48
CA LEU A 23 -8.63 -8.19 15.17
C LEU A 23 -9.97 -8.03 14.44
N ILE A 24 -10.81 -7.12 14.91
CA ILE A 24 -12.12 -6.83 14.29
C ILE A 24 -11.91 -6.32 12.86
N LEU A 25 -11.03 -5.32 12.65
CA LEU A 25 -10.73 -4.74 11.34
C LEU A 25 -10.28 -5.82 10.35
N THR A 26 -9.32 -6.66 10.75
CA THR A 26 -8.84 -7.76 9.93
C THR A 26 -9.97 -8.73 9.57
N ASN A 27 -10.80 -9.11 10.53
CA ASN A 27 -11.91 -10.04 10.32
C ASN A 27 -12.99 -9.49 9.37
N ILE A 28 -13.22 -8.17 9.37
CA ILE A 28 -14.19 -7.53 8.47
C ILE A 28 -13.57 -7.09 7.13
N GLY A 29 -12.33 -7.51 6.83
CA GLY A 29 -11.67 -7.33 5.54
C GLY A 29 -10.82 -6.05 5.41
N LEU A 30 -10.42 -5.45 6.52
CA LEU A 30 -9.46 -4.36 6.61
C LEU A 30 -8.22 -4.87 7.36
N GLU A 31 -7.34 -5.59 6.66
CA GLU A 31 -6.17 -6.26 7.24
C GLU A 31 -5.25 -5.25 7.94
N VAL A 32 -5.06 -5.41 9.25
CA VAL A 32 -4.09 -4.63 10.03
C VAL A 32 -2.76 -5.36 10.00
N GLU A 33 -1.80 -4.78 9.30
CA GLU A 33 -0.44 -5.33 9.11
C GLU A 33 0.44 -5.09 10.35
N SER A 34 0.26 -3.92 11.02
CA SER A 34 0.95 -3.58 12.27
C SER A 34 0.14 -2.60 13.11
N ILE A 35 0.47 -2.56 14.41
CA ILE A 35 0.05 -1.50 15.34
C ILE A 35 1.32 -0.83 15.85
N ASP A 36 1.49 0.44 15.51
CA ASP A 36 2.63 1.23 15.96
C ASP A 36 2.20 2.16 17.09
N THR A 37 2.97 2.23 18.18
CA THR A 37 2.76 3.24 19.21
C THR A 37 3.51 4.51 18.84
N VAL A 38 2.78 5.60 18.65
CA VAL A 38 3.33 6.93 18.38
C VAL A 38 3.31 7.73 19.66
N GLN A 39 4.49 8.03 20.15
CA GLN A 39 4.65 8.87 21.34
C GLN A 39 4.47 10.33 20.98
N THR A 40 3.65 11.05 21.76
CA THR A 40 3.44 12.50 21.60
C THR A 40 4.74 13.26 21.74
N ILE A 41 5.61 12.81 22.64
CA ILE A 41 6.97 13.34 22.85
C ILE A 41 7.94 12.17 22.85
N PRO A 42 9.11 12.28 22.19
CA PRO A 42 10.10 11.23 22.18
C PRO A 42 10.46 10.76 23.59
N GLY A 43 10.37 9.46 23.85
CA GLY A 43 10.61 8.88 25.17
C GLY A 43 9.44 9.01 26.17
N GLY A 44 8.31 9.65 25.81
CA GLY A 44 7.08 9.73 26.61
C GLY A 44 7.28 10.27 28.04
N LEU A 45 8.31 11.06 28.28
CA LEU A 45 8.76 11.53 29.62
C LEU A 45 9.03 10.37 30.61
N ALA A 46 9.40 9.18 30.12
CA ALA A 46 9.68 8.02 30.97
C ALA A 46 10.84 8.31 31.94
N GLY A 47 10.60 8.08 33.25
CA GLY A 47 11.58 8.35 34.30
C GLY A 47 11.65 9.80 34.78
N LEU A 48 10.85 10.70 34.21
CA LEU A 48 10.66 12.06 34.75
C LEU A 48 9.50 12.05 35.74
N VAL A 49 9.73 12.70 36.89
CA VAL A 49 8.76 12.76 37.96
C VAL A 49 8.59 14.21 38.46
N ILE A 50 7.49 14.47 39.13
CA ILE A 50 7.26 15.75 39.77
C ILE A 50 8.03 15.79 41.10
N GLY A 51 8.89 16.80 41.25
CA GLY A 51 9.66 17.06 42.46
C GLY A 51 9.22 18.36 43.16
N TYR A 52 9.50 18.43 44.46
CA TYR A 52 9.31 19.64 45.28
C TYR A 52 10.64 20.10 45.85
N VAL A 53 11.03 21.32 45.57
CA VAL A 53 12.31 21.90 46.04
C VAL A 53 12.18 22.31 47.51
N LYS A 54 12.71 21.47 48.43
CA LYS A 54 12.72 21.74 49.89
C LYS A 54 13.78 22.72 50.30
N GLU A 55 14.98 22.60 49.72
CA GLU A 55 16.13 23.45 50.03
C GLU A 55 16.79 23.94 48.74
N CYS A 56 17.25 25.19 48.71
CA CYS A 56 17.99 25.75 47.58
C CYS A 56 19.06 26.72 48.13
N ALA A 57 20.33 26.38 47.98
CA ALA A 57 21.45 27.17 48.45
C ALA A 57 22.44 27.47 47.31
N PRO A 58 23.17 28.59 47.34
CA PRO A 58 24.27 28.85 46.41
C PRO A 58 25.32 27.73 46.44
N HIS A 59 25.86 27.36 45.27
CA HIS A 59 26.90 26.34 45.19
C HIS A 59 28.20 26.83 45.78
N PRO A 60 28.89 26.06 46.66
CA PRO A 60 30.08 26.53 47.39
C PRO A 60 31.26 26.90 46.45
N ASN A 61 31.35 26.32 45.27
CA ASN A 61 32.48 26.48 44.35
C ASN A 61 32.06 27.02 42.96
N ALA A 62 30.85 27.64 42.82
CA ALA A 62 30.39 28.13 41.53
C ALA A 62 29.28 29.22 41.67
N ASP A 63 29.55 30.43 41.20
CA ASP A 63 28.67 31.59 41.36
C ASP A 63 27.31 31.49 40.66
N ARG A 64 27.22 30.67 39.61
CA ARG A 64 25.99 30.52 38.78
C ARG A 64 25.20 29.24 39.03
N LEU A 65 25.67 28.41 39.98
CA LEU A 65 25.03 27.14 40.30
C LEU A 65 24.35 27.22 41.67
N LYS A 66 23.29 26.43 41.85
CA LYS A 66 22.61 26.24 43.11
C LYS A 66 22.59 24.74 43.43
N VAL A 67 22.71 24.41 44.71
CA VAL A 67 22.54 23.04 45.22
C VAL A 67 21.16 22.98 45.84
N THR A 68 20.34 22.05 45.33
CA THR A 68 18.96 21.88 45.80
C THR A 68 18.77 20.51 46.43
N LYS A 69 17.82 20.42 47.39
CA LYS A 69 17.24 19.16 47.84
C LYS A 69 15.83 19.08 47.40
N VAL A 70 15.52 18.03 46.64
CA VAL A 70 14.25 17.86 45.93
C VAL A 70 13.58 16.57 46.38
N ASP A 71 12.40 16.70 46.95
CA ASP A 71 11.53 15.59 47.27
C ASP A 71 10.85 15.10 45.97
N VAL A 72 11.10 13.88 45.55
CA VAL A 72 10.53 13.22 44.40
C VAL A 72 9.61 12.06 44.80
N GLY A 73 9.16 12.04 46.05
CA GLY A 73 8.30 10.97 46.58
C GLY A 73 9.04 9.69 46.96
N LEU A 74 10.37 9.74 47.05
CA LEU A 74 11.22 8.65 47.55
C LEU A 74 11.50 8.79 49.07
N ALA A 75 12.12 7.78 49.69
CA ALA A 75 12.44 7.81 51.09
C ALA A 75 13.47 8.87 51.47
N GLU A 76 14.35 9.24 50.57
CA GLU A 76 15.39 10.29 50.71
C GLU A 76 15.24 11.33 49.63
N ASP A 77 15.44 12.60 49.97
CA ASP A 77 15.44 13.73 49.04
C ASP A 77 16.69 13.66 48.16
N LEU A 78 16.52 13.95 46.85
CA LEU A 78 17.63 13.97 45.92
C LEU A 78 18.39 15.29 46.00
N GLN A 79 19.74 15.23 46.10
CA GLN A 79 20.58 16.40 45.92
C GLN A 79 20.78 16.62 44.40
N ILE A 80 20.41 17.79 43.92
CA ILE A 80 20.55 18.15 42.51
C ILE A 80 21.25 19.51 42.40
N VAL A 81 22.26 19.58 41.54
CA VAL A 81 22.93 20.83 41.19
C VAL A 81 22.22 21.40 39.94
N CYS A 82 21.66 22.62 40.07
CA CYS A 82 20.91 23.28 39.03
C CYS A 82 21.57 24.62 38.63
N GLY A 83 21.62 24.87 37.32
CA GLY A 83 22.15 26.10 36.74
C GLY A 83 21.12 27.16 36.40
N ALA A 84 19.86 26.85 36.54
CA ALA A 84 18.78 27.77 36.18
C ALA A 84 18.63 28.91 37.18
N ASN A 85 18.43 30.12 36.67
CA ASN A 85 18.30 31.32 37.52
C ASN A 85 17.00 31.33 38.35
N ASN A 86 15.92 30.73 37.80
CA ASN A 86 14.57 30.74 38.37
C ASN A 86 14.34 29.65 39.44
N VAL A 87 15.32 28.73 39.71
CA VAL A 87 15.10 27.71 40.74
C VAL A 87 15.10 28.32 42.13
N ALA A 88 14.06 27.99 42.94
CA ALA A 88 13.87 28.48 44.30
C ALA A 88 13.19 27.46 45.21
N VAL A 89 13.27 27.65 46.51
CA VAL A 89 12.57 26.84 47.51
C VAL A 89 11.06 27.00 47.36
N GLY A 90 10.32 25.90 47.49
CA GLY A 90 8.83 25.91 47.43
C GLY A 90 8.25 25.61 46.06
N GLN A 91 9.09 25.54 45.02
CA GLN A 91 8.62 25.25 43.67
C GLN A 91 8.39 23.75 43.47
N LYS A 92 7.35 23.43 42.67
CA LYS A 92 7.17 22.11 42.04
C LYS A 92 7.75 22.13 40.66
N VAL A 93 8.56 21.13 40.35
CA VAL A 93 9.45 21.09 39.18
C VAL A 93 9.43 19.71 38.53
N VAL A 94 9.84 19.61 37.26
CA VAL A 94 10.07 18.34 36.59
C VAL A 94 11.49 17.87 36.86
N VAL A 95 11.62 16.64 37.33
CA VAL A 95 12.92 16.04 37.72
C VAL A 95 13.17 14.77 36.91
N ALA A 96 14.29 14.74 36.21
CA ALA A 96 14.82 13.52 35.61
C ALA A 96 15.69 12.80 36.65
N THR A 97 15.31 11.58 37.01
CA THR A 97 16.03 10.74 37.95
C THR A 97 17.25 10.06 37.29
N VAL A 98 18.16 9.52 38.09
CA VAL A 98 19.32 8.77 37.58
C VAL A 98 18.85 7.58 36.74
N ASN A 99 19.51 7.36 35.59
CA ASN A 99 19.20 6.39 34.54
C ASN A 99 18.06 6.79 33.59
N THR A 100 17.39 7.91 33.75
CA THR A 100 16.45 8.46 32.78
C THR A 100 17.20 8.90 31.51
N THR A 101 16.64 8.58 30.34
CA THR A 101 17.09 9.15 29.07
C THR A 101 16.24 10.37 28.74
N ILE A 102 16.90 11.47 28.47
CA ILE A 102 16.27 12.75 28.07
C ILE A 102 16.35 12.90 26.57
N TYR A 103 15.28 13.39 25.99
CA TYR A 103 15.10 13.64 24.56
C TYR A 103 14.85 15.13 24.35
N PRO A 104 15.90 15.94 24.15
CA PRO A 104 15.75 17.38 23.98
C PRO A 104 15.10 17.70 22.63
N THR A 105 14.43 18.86 22.55
CA THR A 105 13.84 19.39 21.31
C THR A 105 14.89 19.59 20.22
N VAL A 106 16.10 19.97 20.61
CA VAL A 106 17.27 20.13 19.72
C VAL A 106 18.48 19.44 20.35
N GLY A 107 19.06 18.47 19.63
CA GLY A 107 20.25 17.74 20.07
C GLY A 107 20.02 16.22 20.14
N GLU A 108 21.05 15.51 20.54
CA GLU A 108 21.02 14.05 20.69
C GLU A 108 20.49 13.64 22.07
N PRO A 109 19.76 12.53 22.19
CA PRO A 109 19.32 12.00 23.47
C PRO A 109 20.50 11.69 24.38
N PHE A 110 20.36 11.98 25.67
CA PHE A 110 21.40 11.69 26.67
C PHE A 110 20.83 11.09 27.95
N LYS A 111 21.66 10.30 28.64
CA LYS A 111 21.27 9.59 29.85
C LYS A 111 21.73 10.31 31.09
N ILE A 112 20.83 10.53 32.06
CA ILE A 112 21.14 11.11 33.34
C ILE A 112 21.91 10.10 34.19
N SER A 113 23.06 10.53 34.68
CA SER A 113 23.92 9.74 35.58
C SER A 113 24.22 10.51 36.86
N LYS A 114 24.43 9.79 37.96
CA LYS A 114 24.96 10.38 39.19
C LYS A 114 26.34 10.97 38.91
N SER A 115 26.52 12.27 39.10
CA SER A 115 27.75 12.99 38.77
C SER A 115 28.19 13.94 39.88
N LYS A 116 29.48 14.33 39.87
CA LYS A 116 30.00 15.40 40.73
C LYS A 116 30.20 16.66 39.89
N ILE A 117 29.45 17.72 40.22
CA ILE A 117 29.54 19.02 39.57
C ILE A 117 30.29 19.97 40.49
N ARG A 118 31.54 20.32 40.15
CA ARG A 118 32.45 21.18 40.91
C ARG A 118 32.59 20.82 42.40
N GLY A 119 32.51 19.51 42.72
CA GLY A 119 32.67 18.98 44.06
C GLY A 119 31.37 18.53 44.74
N GLU A 120 30.21 19.05 44.35
CA GLU A 120 28.89 18.64 44.83
C GLU A 120 28.29 17.50 44.02
N VAL A 121 27.62 16.57 44.70
CA VAL A 121 26.96 15.42 44.04
C VAL A 121 25.61 15.88 43.44
N SER A 122 25.33 15.49 42.19
CA SER A 122 24.02 15.63 41.56
C SER A 122 23.45 14.26 41.25
N GLU A 123 22.24 13.97 41.75
CA GLU A 123 21.56 12.68 41.64
C GLU A 123 20.32 12.78 40.72
N GLY A 124 20.35 13.73 39.81
CA GLY A 124 19.28 13.99 38.85
C GLY A 124 19.47 15.33 38.16
N MET A 125 18.46 15.73 37.42
CA MET A 125 18.42 17.01 36.73
C MET A 125 17.03 17.61 36.87
N ILE A 126 16.91 18.90 37.20
CA ILE A 126 15.67 19.68 37.13
C ILE A 126 15.61 20.22 35.70
N CYS A 127 14.50 19.98 34.98
CA CYS A 127 14.43 20.14 33.53
C CYS A 127 13.75 21.44 33.09
N ALA A 128 14.23 21.98 31.97
CA ALA A 128 13.55 23.00 31.16
C ALA A 128 12.64 22.33 30.09
N GLU A 129 11.79 23.12 29.42
CA GLU A 129 10.88 22.60 28.42
C GLU A 129 11.60 22.00 27.21
N ASP A 130 12.59 22.69 26.68
CA ASP A 130 13.38 22.28 25.54
C ASP A 130 14.27 21.07 25.82
N GLU A 131 14.65 20.86 27.07
CA GLU A 131 15.45 19.70 27.47
C GLU A 131 14.66 18.38 27.43
N ILE A 132 13.34 18.43 27.58
CA ILE A 132 12.48 17.24 27.65
C ILE A 132 11.48 17.15 26.49
N GLY A 133 11.66 17.96 25.46
CA GLY A 133 10.84 17.91 24.24
C GLY A 133 9.43 18.47 24.37
N LEU A 134 9.14 19.21 25.47
CA LEU A 134 7.83 19.82 25.69
C LEU A 134 7.66 21.18 24.98
N GLY A 135 8.75 21.86 24.66
CA GLY A 135 8.72 23.17 24.04
C GLY A 135 10.08 23.63 23.54
N HIS A 136 10.24 24.95 23.37
CA HIS A 136 11.47 25.58 22.91
C HIS A 136 12.05 26.56 23.93
N ASP A 137 11.42 26.73 25.09
CA ASP A 137 11.88 27.66 26.11
C ASP A 137 13.06 27.09 26.88
N HIS A 138 14.19 27.80 26.86
CA HIS A 138 15.42 27.51 27.59
C HIS A 138 15.72 28.57 28.67
N ALA A 139 14.81 29.50 28.94
CA ALA A 139 15.07 30.60 29.87
C ALA A 139 15.18 30.15 31.33
N GLY A 140 14.66 28.95 31.67
CA GLY A 140 14.69 28.38 33.00
C GLY A 140 14.05 27.02 33.11
N ILE A 141 14.00 26.50 34.33
CA ILE A 141 13.30 25.26 34.63
C ILE A 141 11.78 25.45 34.56
N ILE A 142 11.07 24.33 34.31
CA ILE A 142 9.58 24.30 34.30
C ILE A 142 9.11 24.45 35.77
N GLU A 143 8.29 25.45 36.03
CA GLU A 143 7.57 25.61 37.28
C GLU A 143 6.15 25.12 37.15
N LEU A 144 5.78 24.13 37.97
CA LEU A 144 4.47 23.47 37.91
C LEU A 144 3.48 24.10 38.88
N ASP A 145 2.20 23.92 38.64
CA ASP A 145 1.14 24.39 39.52
C ASP A 145 1.21 23.80 40.91
N ALA A 146 0.63 24.55 41.90
CA ALA A 146 0.67 24.15 43.30
C ALA A 146 -0.07 22.82 43.61
N ASP A 147 -0.95 22.35 42.75
CA ASP A 147 -1.70 21.11 42.89
C ASP A 147 -0.98 19.90 42.27
N ALA A 148 0.13 20.09 41.55
CA ALA A 148 0.90 19.02 40.98
C ALA A 148 1.35 18.01 42.08
N ARG A 149 1.10 16.72 41.87
CA ARG A 149 1.34 15.66 42.89
C ARG A 149 2.80 15.24 42.90
N ILE A 150 3.50 15.46 43.99
CA ILE A 150 4.90 15.06 44.17
C ILE A 150 5.07 13.54 43.98
N GLY A 151 6.11 13.13 43.27
CA GLY A 151 6.43 11.75 42.95
C GLY A 151 5.58 11.11 41.84
N SER A 152 4.58 11.81 41.32
CA SER A 152 3.85 11.29 40.15
C SER A 152 4.67 11.43 38.87
N PRO A 153 4.47 10.53 37.88
CA PRO A 153 5.11 10.68 36.57
C PRO A 153 4.76 12.00 35.91
N ALA A 154 5.75 12.66 35.29
CA ALA A 154 5.52 13.92 34.58
C ALA A 154 4.56 13.73 33.41
N SER A 155 4.57 12.58 32.72
CA SER A 155 3.64 12.24 31.65
C SER A 155 2.17 12.34 32.06
N VAL A 156 1.85 11.95 33.31
CA VAL A 156 0.48 12.06 33.85
C VAL A 156 0.07 13.51 34.06
N TYR A 157 0.97 14.34 34.55
CA TYR A 157 0.70 15.77 34.77
C TYR A 157 0.46 16.51 33.45
N PHE A 158 1.26 16.21 32.43
CA PHE A 158 1.13 16.83 31.11
C PHE A 158 0.07 16.18 30.22
N ASN A 159 -0.68 15.21 30.75
CA ASN A 159 -1.70 14.46 29.99
C ASN A 159 -1.16 13.92 28.67
N LEU A 160 0.10 13.42 28.68
CA LEU A 160 0.69 12.80 27.52
C LEU A 160 0.09 11.42 27.34
N GLU A 161 -0.65 11.26 26.31
CA GLU A 161 -1.21 9.97 25.90
C GLU A 161 -0.59 9.56 24.57
N ASP A 162 0.01 8.40 24.54
CA ASP A 162 0.49 7.79 23.31
C ASP A 162 -0.71 7.47 22.39
N ASP A 163 -0.48 7.53 21.08
CA ASP A 163 -1.47 7.10 20.11
C ASP A 163 -1.09 5.75 19.53
N SER A 164 -2.08 4.90 19.29
CA SER A 164 -1.92 3.65 18.55
C SER A 164 -2.32 3.87 17.11
N VAL A 165 -1.43 3.54 16.18
CA VAL A 165 -1.63 3.72 14.74
C VAL A 165 -1.68 2.37 14.06
N PHE A 166 -2.81 2.08 13.44
CA PHE A 166 -2.99 0.89 12.60
C PHE A 166 -2.39 1.13 11.22
N GLU A 167 -1.53 0.24 10.76
CA GLU A 167 -1.18 0.15 9.35
C GLU A 167 -2.12 -0.85 8.67
N ILE A 168 -2.99 -0.34 7.78
CA ILE A 168 -4.02 -1.14 7.11
C ILE A 168 -3.62 -1.38 5.65
N GLY A 169 -3.50 -2.66 5.27
CA GLY A 169 -3.36 -3.13 3.90
C GLY A 169 -4.67 -3.01 3.14
N LEU A 170 -4.87 -1.89 2.43
CA LEU A 170 -6.12 -1.62 1.73
C LEU A 170 -6.14 -2.25 0.35
N THR A 171 -7.05 -3.18 0.10
CA THR A 171 -7.28 -3.77 -1.22
C THR A 171 -7.89 -2.76 -2.20
N PRO A 172 -7.66 -2.90 -3.53
CA PRO A 172 -8.15 -1.92 -4.52
C PRO A 172 -9.66 -1.73 -4.55
N ASN A 173 -10.45 -2.73 -4.14
CA ASN A 173 -11.91 -2.68 -4.09
C ASN A 173 -12.47 -1.97 -2.85
N ARG A 174 -11.59 -1.57 -1.90
CA ARG A 174 -12.01 -0.91 -0.65
C ARG A 174 -11.70 0.59 -0.67
N ALA A 175 -12.03 1.26 -1.78
CA ALA A 175 -11.93 2.73 -1.91
C ALA A 175 -12.73 3.48 -0.82
N ASP A 176 -13.87 2.92 -0.41
CA ASP A 176 -14.76 3.41 0.64
C ASP A 176 -14.08 3.51 2.02
N ALA A 177 -13.06 2.71 2.28
CA ALA A 177 -12.30 2.66 3.53
C ALA A 177 -11.00 3.49 3.52
N ALA A 178 -10.74 4.30 2.49
CA ALA A 178 -9.48 5.03 2.33
C ALA A 178 -9.34 6.30 3.22
N SER A 179 -9.94 6.29 4.42
CA SER A 179 -9.94 7.40 5.39
C SER A 179 -10.32 6.92 6.78
N HIS A 180 -10.15 7.79 7.80
CA HIS A 180 -10.63 7.53 9.15
C HIS A 180 -12.15 7.32 9.17
N LEU A 181 -12.91 8.18 8.47
CA LEU A 181 -14.36 8.04 8.32
C LEU A 181 -14.74 6.70 7.67
N GLY A 182 -14.03 6.28 6.63
CA GLY A 182 -14.31 5.03 5.93
C GLY A 182 -14.11 3.80 6.82
N VAL A 183 -13.02 3.77 7.58
CA VAL A 183 -12.75 2.71 8.58
C VAL A 183 -13.78 2.76 9.70
N ALA A 184 -14.14 3.96 10.17
CA ALA A 184 -15.16 4.13 11.20
C ALA A 184 -16.54 3.62 10.77
N ARG A 185 -16.93 3.78 9.50
CA ARG A 185 -18.19 3.24 8.95
C ARG A 185 -18.26 1.71 9.08
N ASP A 186 -17.20 1.02 8.73
CA ASP A 186 -17.14 -0.43 8.84
C ASP A 186 -17.19 -0.91 10.31
N LEU A 187 -16.42 -0.28 11.19
CA LEU A 187 -16.45 -0.57 12.61
C LEU A 187 -17.81 -0.27 13.23
N ALA A 188 -18.45 0.86 12.86
CA ALA A 188 -19.78 1.23 13.33
C ALA A 188 -20.84 0.19 12.90
N ALA A 189 -20.75 -0.32 11.67
CA ALA A 189 -21.63 -1.38 11.17
C ALA A 189 -21.45 -2.68 11.94
N TYR A 190 -20.21 -3.12 12.19
CA TYR A 190 -19.89 -4.33 12.92
C TYR A 190 -20.27 -4.24 14.41
N LEU A 191 -19.87 -3.15 15.07
CA LEU A 191 -20.11 -2.93 16.50
C LEU A 191 -21.53 -2.41 16.79
N LYS A 192 -22.34 -2.14 15.76
CA LYS A 192 -23.69 -1.54 15.86
C LYS A 192 -23.69 -0.23 16.62
N LEU A 193 -22.67 0.60 16.36
CA LEU A 193 -22.50 1.94 16.95
C LEU A 193 -23.02 3.02 16.03
N GLN A 194 -23.34 4.18 16.62
CA GLN A 194 -23.69 5.38 15.87
C GLN A 194 -22.40 6.07 15.37
N LEU A 195 -22.36 6.44 14.10
CA LEU A 195 -21.29 7.20 13.50
C LEU A 195 -21.51 8.71 13.77
N THR A 196 -20.47 9.40 14.23
CA THR A 196 -20.46 10.85 14.43
C THR A 196 -19.77 11.52 13.24
N MET A 197 -20.48 12.40 12.54
CA MET A 197 -19.91 13.18 11.43
C MET A 197 -19.32 14.50 11.95
N PRO A 198 -18.27 15.05 11.32
CA PRO A 198 -17.76 16.37 11.66
C PRO A 198 -18.85 17.44 11.49
N ASP A 199 -18.93 18.35 12.43
CA ASP A 199 -19.89 19.47 12.36
C ASP A 199 -19.45 20.49 11.30
N ILE A 200 -20.35 20.77 10.36
CA ILE A 200 -20.20 21.78 9.32
C ILE A 200 -21.34 22.83 9.36
N SER A 201 -22.17 22.82 10.40
CA SER A 201 -23.33 23.70 10.50
C SER A 201 -22.95 25.19 10.64
N GLY A 202 -21.74 25.44 11.12
CA GLY A 202 -21.18 26.78 11.25
C GLY A 202 -20.79 27.45 9.92
N PHE A 203 -20.85 26.73 8.79
CA PHE A 203 -20.45 27.28 7.50
C PHE A 203 -21.39 28.45 7.06
N LYS A 204 -20.79 29.63 6.83
CA LYS A 204 -21.50 30.83 6.34
C LYS A 204 -20.59 31.62 5.41
N VAL A 205 -21.14 32.08 4.29
CA VAL A 205 -20.48 33.04 3.40
C VAL A 205 -20.55 34.41 4.03
N GLN A 206 -19.41 35.10 4.21
CA GLN A 206 -19.32 36.38 4.84
C GLN A 206 -19.24 37.54 3.83
N SER A 207 -18.68 37.31 2.64
CA SER A 207 -18.63 38.31 1.57
C SER A 207 -18.67 37.65 0.19
N GLN A 208 -18.75 38.43 -0.87
CA GLN A 208 -18.67 37.98 -2.26
C GLN A 208 -17.62 38.80 -3.03
N GLU A 209 -16.53 39.15 -2.37
CA GLU A 209 -15.51 40.04 -2.92
C GLU A 209 -14.47 39.29 -3.82
N LEU A 210 -14.36 37.99 -3.66
CA LEU A 210 -13.41 37.17 -4.42
C LEU A 210 -14.12 36.01 -5.11
N ASN A 211 -14.77 36.30 -6.21
CA ASN A 211 -15.41 35.27 -7.03
C ASN A 211 -14.49 34.89 -8.20
N ILE A 212 -14.05 33.65 -8.23
CA ILE A 212 -13.23 33.08 -9.30
C ILE A 212 -14.06 32.03 -10.04
N PRO A 213 -14.57 32.37 -11.25
CA PRO A 213 -15.38 31.46 -12.02
C PRO A 213 -14.57 30.23 -12.47
N VAL A 214 -15.26 29.09 -12.54
CA VAL A 214 -14.69 27.81 -12.98
C VAL A 214 -15.37 27.40 -14.29
N GLU A 215 -14.56 26.99 -15.27
CA GLU A 215 -15.02 26.39 -16.51
C GLU A 215 -14.57 24.94 -16.60
N LEU A 216 -15.51 24.01 -16.72
CA LEU A 216 -15.25 22.59 -16.97
C LEU A 216 -15.34 22.31 -18.47
N VAL A 217 -14.17 22.15 -19.12
CA VAL A 217 -14.09 21.81 -20.55
C VAL A 217 -14.22 20.30 -20.76
N ASP A 218 -13.57 19.49 -19.92
CA ASP A 218 -13.63 18.03 -19.97
C ASP A 218 -14.49 17.47 -18.81
N MET A 219 -15.77 17.30 -19.08
CA MET A 219 -16.76 16.82 -18.10
C MET A 219 -16.70 15.27 -17.91
N GLU A 220 -15.98 14.53 -18.75
CA GLU A 220 -15.77 13.10 -18.57
C GLU A 220 -14.63 12.83 -17.58
N ALA A 221 -13.53 13.57 -17.71
CA ALA A 221 -12.38 13.42 -16.84
C ALA A 221 -12.56 14.15 -15.48
N CYS A 222 -13.37 15.22 -15.44
CA CYS A 222 -13.80 15.88 -14.19
C CYS A 222 -15.33 15.89 -14.13
N ARG A 223 -15.90 15.04 -13.27
CA ARG A 223 -17.35 14.81 -13.21
C ARG A 223 -18.07 15.74 -12.23
N ARG A 224 -17.37 16.26 -11.22
CA ARG A 224 -17.83 17.30 -10.30
C ARG A 224 -16.65 18.15 -9.88
N TYR A 225 -16.86 19.44 -9.84
CA TYR A 225 -15.86 20.38 -9.37
C TYR A 225 -16.52 21.38 -8.41
N THR A 226 -16.09 21.36 -7.15
CA THR A 226 -16.58 22.30 -6.14
C THR A 226 -15.44 23.19 -5.68
N SER A 227 -15.72 24.47 -5.46
CA SER A 227 -14.72 25.44 -5.02
C SER A 227 -15.34 26.59 -4.25
N LEU A 228 -14.50 27.27 -3.49
CA LEU A 228 -14.78 28.53 -2.85
C LEU A 228 -13.50 29.33 -2.64
N SER A 229 -13.63 30.62 -2.33
CA SER A 229 -12.51 31.48 -2.00
C SER A 229 -12.56 31.95 -0.55
N ILE A 230 -11.41 32.17 0.06
CA ILE A 230 -11.23 32.69 1.42
C ILE A 230 -10.23 33.85 1.34
N SER A 231 -10.59 35.01 1.88
CA SER A 231 -9.77 36.23 1.91
C SER A 231 -9.30 36.54 3.33
N GLY A 232 -8.12 37.18 3.44
CA GLY A 232 -7.60 37.66 4.72
C GLY A 232 -6.95 36.57 5.56
N VAL A 233 -6.52 35.45 4.94
CA VAL A 233 -5.79 34.39 5.64
C VAL A 233 -4.35 34.81 5.97
N THR A 234 -3.83 34.29 7.07
CA THR A 234 -2.44 34.44 7.49
C THR A 234 -1.79 33.04 7.53
N ILE A 235 -0.76 32.84 6.71
CA ILE A 235 -0.05 31.57 6.64
C ILE A 235 0.99 31.52 7.76
N THR A 236 0.81 30.56 8.65
CA THR A 236 1.68 30.28 9.80
C THR A 236 1.86 28.79 9.99
N ASP A 237 2.66 28.41 10.97
CA ASP A 237 2.74 27.03 11.43
C ASP A 237 1.38 26.55 11.95
N SER A 238 1.09 25.30 11.73
CA SER A 238 -0.12 24.65 12.27
C SER A 238 -0.06 24.52 13.79
N PRO A 239 -1.20 24.52 14.49
CA PRO A 239 -1.25 24.25 15.92
C PRO A 239 -0.85 22.81 16.22
N ASP A 240 -0.40 22.55 17.45
CA ASP A 240 0.20 21.27 17.84
C ASP A 240 -0.75 20.09 17.66
N TRP A 241 -2.02 20.22 17.99
CA TRP A 241 -3.02 19.16 17.80
C TRP A 241 -3.13 18.69 16.34
N LEU A 242 -2.95 19.59 15.37
CA LEU A 242 -3.01 19.27 13.94
C LEU A 242 -1.71 18.61 13.49
N LYS A 243 -0.57 19.16 13.94
CA LYS A 243 0.75 18.56 13.69
C LYS A 243 0.86 17.15 14.26
N GLU A 244 0.39 16.92 15.49
CA GLU A 244 0.39 15.62 16.15
C GLU A 244 -0.40 14.58 15.36
N LYS A 245 -1.62 14.91 14.93
CA LYS A 245 -2.46 13.99 14.13
C LYS A 245 -1.84 13.65 12.79
N LEU A 246 -1.27 14.63 12.08
CA LEU A 246 -0.61 14.40 10.80
C LEU A 246 0.69 13.58 10.98
N ASN A 247 1.51 13.94 11.97
CA ASN A 247 2.74 13.21 12.28
C ASN A 247 2.45 11.76 12.67
N ALA A 248 1.38 11.50 13.45
CA ALA A 248 0.99 10.15 13.85
C ALA A 248 0.77 9.22 12.64
N ILE A 249 0.19 9.74 11.57
CA ILE A 249 -0.02 8.98 10.32
C ILE A 249 1.13 9.13 9.30
N GLY A 250 2.24 9.77 9.70
CA GLY A 250 3.45 9.91 8.89
C GLY A 250 3.43 11.06 7.87
N ILE A 251 2.53 12.02 8.01
CA ILE A 251 2.46 13.22 7.16
C ILE A 251 3.22 14.36 7.83
N ARG A 252 4.20 14.90 7.12
CA ARG A 252 4.99 16.04 7.60
C ARG A 252 4.18 17.33 7.49
N PRO A 253 3.96 18.07 8.59
CA PRO A 253 3.31 19.37 8.55
C PRO A 253 4.09 20.41 7.73
N ILE A 254 3.37 21.31 7.06
CA ILE A 254 3.93 22.34 6.18
C ILE A 254 3.48 23.74 6.65
N ASN A 255 2.18 24.01 6.67
CA ASN A 255 1.57 25.22 7.17
C ASN A 255 0.07 25.01 7.44
N ASN A 256 -0.53 25.93 8.16
CA ASN A 256 -1.93 25.84 8.63
C ASN A 256 -2.99 25.65 7.53
N VAL A 257 -2.73 26.04 6.29
CA VAL A 257 -3.68 25.85 5.16
C VAL A 257 -3.46 24.48 4.49
N VAL A 258 -2.22 24.15 4.13
CA VAL A 258 -1.89 22.87 3.48
C VAL A 258 -2.18 21.71 4.43
N ASP A 259 -1.87 21.86 5.70
CA ASP A 259 -2.10 20.83 6.71
C ASP A 259 -3.60 20.57 6.93
N VAL A 260 -4.45 21.60 6.85
CA VAL A 260 -5.90 21.42 6.86
C VAL A 260 -6.36 20.62 5.65
N THR A 261 -5.84 20.86 4.44
CA THR A 261 -6.22 20.07 3.27
C THR A 261 -5.79 18.61 3.41
N ASN A 262 -4.60 18.36 3.94
CA ASN A 262 -4.11 17.01 4.25
C ASN A 262 -4.95 16.34 5.35
N PHE A 263 -5.29 17.08 6.40
CA PHE A 263 -6.12 16.59 7.49
C PHE A 263 -7.48 16.12 6.98
N VAL A 264 -8.20 16.96 6.23
CA VAL A 264 -9.53 16.62 5.70
C VAL A 264 -9.46 15.46 4.69
N LEU A 265 -8.39 15.36 3.90
CA LEU A 265 -8.15 14.24 3.03
C LEU A 265 -8.10 12.94 3.82
N HIS A 266 -7.36 12.87 4.93
CA HIS A 266 -7.23 11.68 5.76
C HIS A 266 -8.44 11.47 6.69
N GLU A 267 -9.13 12.56 7.06
CA GLU A 267 -10.36 12.54 7.84
C GLU A 267 -11.51 11.92 7.05
N LEU A 268 -11.78 12.42 5.84
CA LEU A 268 -13.00 12.15 5.06
C LEU A 268 -12.77 11.34 3.77
N GLY A 269 -11.51 11.16 3.35
CA GLY A 269 -11.18 10.46 2.10
C GLY A 269 -11.32 11.31 0.84
N GLN A 270 -11.56 12.61 0.97
CA GLN A 270 -11.70 13.54 -0.14
C GLN A 270 -10.46 14.43 -0.25
N PRO A 271 -9.64 14.30 -1.30
CA PRO A 271 -8.54 15.22 -1.51
C PRO A 271 -9.02 16.64 -1.85
N LEU A 272 -8.32 17.63 -1.29
CA LEU A 272 -8.52 19.05 -1.57
C LEU A 272 -7.20 19.67 -2.04
N HIS A 273 -7.31 20.79 -2.75
CA HIS A 273 -6.15 21.59 -3.10
C HIS A 273 -6.43 23.07 -2.83
N ALA A 274 -5.44 23.76 -2.26
CA ALA A 274 -5.50 25.19 -2.02
C ALA A 274 -4.52 25.92 -2.95
N PHE A 275 -5.04 26.84 -3.76
CA PHE A 275 -4.26 27.71 -4.63
C PHE A 275 -4.10 29.08 -4.00
N ASP A 276 -2.97 29.74 -4.23
CA ASP A 276 -2.83 31.17 -4.04
C ASP A 276 -3.72 31.88 -5.08
N ALA A 277 -4.79 32.55 -4.61
CA ALA A 277 -5.74 33.17 -5.52
C ALA A 277 -5.12 34.29 -6.37
N ASP A 278 -4.11 35.00 -5.84
CA ASP A 278 -3.40 36.05 -6.56
C ASP A 278 -2.50 35.48 -7.67
N ALA A 279 -2.18 34.17 -7.64
CA ALA A 279 -1.47 33.46 -8.71
C ALA A 279 -2.41 32.96 -9.83
N ILE A 280 -3.75 33.08 -9.68
CA ILE A 280 -4.71 32.67 -10.71
C ILE A 280 -4.86 33.79 -11.75
N SER A 281 -3.98 33.77 -12.74
CA SER A 281 -3.98 34.74 -13.84
C SER A 281 -5.32 34.75 -14.58
N GLY A 282 -5.85 35.95 -14.83
CA GLY A 282 -7.15 36.11 -15.50
C GLY A 282 -8.37 35.90 -14.60
N ASN A 283 -8.14 35.67 -13.30
CA ASN A 283 -9.21 35.46 -12.29
C ASN A 283 -10.23 34.38 -12.72
N GLN A 284 -9.74 33.29 -13.34
CA GLN A 284 -10.54 32.18 -13.86
C GLN A 284 -9.79 30.86 -13.73
N VAL A 285 -10.49 29.80 -13.37
CA VAL A 285 -10.01 28.42 -13.38
C VAL A 285 -10.65 27.66 -14.54
N ILE A 286 -9.83 26.94 -15.32
CA ILE A 286 -10.28 26.17 -16.48
C ILE A 286 -9.76 24.75 -16.31
N VAL A 287 -10.67 23.77 -16.23
CA VAL A 287 -10.33 22.34 -16.12
C VAL A 287 -10.37 21.72 -17.51
N LYS A 288 -9.19 21.47 -18.07
CA LYS A 288 -9.01 21.01 -19.46
C LYS A 288 -7.76 20.16 -19.64
N LYS A 289 -7.67 19.48 -20.78
CA LYS A 289 -6.42 18.87 -21.25
C LYS A 289 -5.54 19.91 -21.96
N CYS A 290 -4.23 19.75 -21.86
CA CYS A 290 -3.24 20.58 -22.54
C CYS A 290 -2.68 19.88 -23.79
N ALA A 291 -1.94 20.62 -24.62
CA ALA A 291 -1.28 20.05 -25.80
C ALA A 291 -0.18 19.05 -25.38
N GLU A 292 0.05 18.03 -26.23
CA GLU A 292 1.12 17.06 -26.04
C GLU A 292 2.48 17.75 -25.92
N GLY A 293 3.27 17.35 -24.92
CA GLY A 293 4.63 17.88 -24.70
C GLY A 293 4.68 19.26 -24.01
N THR A 294 3.54 19.82 -23.56
CA THR A 294 3.53 21.05 -22.74
C THR A 294 4.42 20.85 -21.52
N ILE A 295 5.33 21.79 -21.27
CA ILE A 295 6.22 21.77 -20.11
C ILE A 295 5.47 22.25 -18.88
N PHE A 296 5.61 21.53 -17.77
CA PHE A 296 5.00 21.84 -16.49
C PHE A 296 5.97 21.54 -15.34
N TYR A 297 6.08 22.47 -14.39
CA TYR A 297 6.92 22.31 -13.20
C TYR A 297 6.06 21.98 -11.98
N THR A 298 6.33 20.83 -11.38
CA THR A 298 5.62 20.33 -10.22
C THR A 298 6.19 20.85 -8.89
N LEU A 299 5.47 20.70 -7.77
CA LEU A 299 5.89 21.16 -6.43
C LEU A 299 7.21 20.53 -5.93
N ASP A 300 7.68 19.44 -6.54
CA ASP A 300 8.96 18.79 -6.28
C ASP A 300 10.10 19.35 -7.16
N ASP A 301 9.91 20.51 -7.77
CA ASP A 301 10.84 21.20 -8.67
C ASP A 301 11.22 20.40 -9.95
N ALA A 302 10.45 19.36 -10.27
CA ALA A 302 10.70 18.53 -11.43
C ALA A 302 10.01 19.06 -12.69
N GLU A 303 10.75 19.12 -13.81
CA GLU A 303 10.19 19.38 -15.14
C GLU A 303 9.48 18.15 -15.67
N ARG A 304 8.22 18.31 -16.09
CA ARG A 304 7.40 17.23 -16.66
C ARG A 304 6.86 17.65 -18.01
N LYS A 305 6.80 16.71 -18.94
CA LYS A 305 6.15 16.86 -20.24
C LYS A 305 4.76 16.27 -20.17
N LEU A 306 3.75 17.11 -20.30
CA LEU A 306 2.35 16.67 -20.25
C LEU A 306 1.99 15.87 -21.48
N SER A 307 1.11 14.89 -21.30
CA SER A 307 0.43 14.21 -22.40
C SER A 307 -0.89 14.92 -22.72
N ALA A 308 -1.33 14.82 -23.97
CA ALA A 308 -2.65 15.29 -24.39
C ALA A 308 -3.83 14.64 -23.64
N ASP A 309 -3.60 13.54 -22.94
CA ASP A 309 -4.59 12.87 -22.09
C ASP A 309 -4.58 13.36 -20.64
N ASP A 310 -3.58 14.13 -20.21
CA ASP A 310 -3.49 14.60 -18.83
C ASP A 310 -4.48 15.72 -18.56
N LEU A 311 -5.35 15.51 -17.58
CA LEU A 311 -6.27 16.55 -17.13
C LEU A 311 -5.52 17.57 -16.27
N MET A 312 -5.68 18.83 -16.58
CA MET A 312 -5.03 19.92 -15.90
C MET A 312 -6.04 20.92 -15.35
N ILE A 313 -5.73 21.50 -14.21
CA ILE A 313 -6.36 22.69 -13.69
C ILE A 313 -5.50 23.85 -14.12
N CYS A 314 -6.07 24.75 -14.94
CA CYS A 314 -5.37 25.87 -15.57
C CYS A 314 -5.95 27.20 -15.09
N ASN A 315 -5.16 28.26 -15.15
CA ASN A 315 -5.65 29.62 -15.20
C ASN A 315 -5.87 30.04 -16.67
N ALA A 316 -6.13 31.29 -16.93
CA ALA A 316 -6.35 31.78 -18.29
C ALA A 316 -5.15 31.56 -19.23
N ASN A 317 -3.93 31.45 -18.71
CA ASN A 317 -2.69 31.47 -19.49
C ASN A 317 -1.95 30.12 -19.46
N GLU A 318 -1.92 29.43 -18.33
CA GLU A 318 -1.03 28.28 -18.10
C GLU A 318 -1.64 27.21 -17.17
N PRO A 319 -1.15 25.96 -17.20
CA PRO A 319 -1.52 24.92 -16.25
C PRO A 319 -0.98 25.23 -14.84
N MET A 320 -1.80 24.98 -13.82
CA MET A 320 -1.49 25.19 -12.40
C MET A 320 -1.34 23.89 -11.60
N CYS A 321 -2.05 22.82 -11.98
CA CYS A 321 -2.06 21.57 -11.25
C CYS A 321 -2.38 20.39 -12.19
N ILE A 322 -1.74 19.26 -11.99
CA ILE A 322 -2.16 17.98 -12.60
C ILE A 322 -3.34 17.47 -11.78
N ALA A 323 -4.54 17.53 -12.34
CA ALA A 323 -5.80 17.27 -11.66
C ALA A 323 -5.82 15.94 -10.92
N GLY A 324 -6.03 15.97 -9.62
CA GLY A 324 -6.08 14.79 -8.75
C GLY A 324 -4.75 14.05 -8.55
N VAL A 325 -3.64 14.59 -9.04
CA VAL A 325 -2.31 13.95 -8.94
C VAL A 325 -1.32 14.81 -8.19
N PHE A 326 -0.96 16.01 -8.71
CA PHE A 326 0.09 16.80 -8.07
C PHE A 326 0.02 18.29 -8.44
N GLY A 327 0.24 19.17 -7.45
CA GLY A 327 0.25 20.62 -7.63
C GLY A 327 1.44 21.15 -8.43
N GLY A 328 1.27 22.34 -9.00
CA GLY A 328 2.33 23.08 -9.66
C GLY A 328 3.04 24.07 -8.76
N GLN A 329 4.31 24.35 -9.07
CA GLN A 329 5.17 25.22 -8.30
C GLN A 329 4.67 26.67 -8.21
N SER A 330 4.09 27.21 -9.27
CA SER A 330 3.74 28.63 -9.38
C SER A 330 2.52 29.04 -8.58
N SER A 331 1.54 28.13 -8.41
CA SER A 331 0.21 28.40 -7.86
C SER A 331 0.00 27.92 -6.41
N GLY A 332 1.03 27.34 -5.78
CA GLY A 332 0.95 26.85 -4.39
C GLY A 332 0.88 27.99 -3.36
N VAL A 333 0.34 27.65 -2.18
CA VAL A 333 0.28 28.57 -1.03
C VAL A 333 1.67 28.89 -0.52
N LYS A 334 1.96 30.18 -0.32
CA LYS A 334 3.25 30.74 0.13
C LYS A 334 3.06 31.51 1.45
N PRO A 335 4.12 31.82 2.21
CA PRO A 335 4.01 32.61 3.43
C PRO A 335 3.37 33.99 3.22
N SER A 336 3.46 34.54 2.00
CA SER A 336 2.84 35.82 1.63
C SER A 336 1.40 35.73 1.15
N THR A 337 0.86 34.52 0.99
CA THR A 337 -0.52 34.32 0.50
C THR A 337 -1.54 34.84 1.52
N SER A 338 -2.44 35.71 1.07
CA SER A 338 -3.51 36.27 1.88
C SER A 338 -4.91 35.95 1.39
N LYS A 339 -5.00 35.34 0.20
CA LYS A 339 -6.26 34.90 -0.41
C LYS A 339 -6.02 33.51 -1.01
N ILE A 340 -6.95 32.61 -0.77
CA ILE A 340 -6.90 31.25 -1.29
C ILE A 340 -8.13 30.91 -2.10
N PHE A 341 -7.93 30.10 -3.13
CA PHE A 341 -8.98 29.40 -3.84
C PHE A 341 -8.89 27.92 -3.46
N LEU A 342 -9.94 27.42 -2.81
CA LEU A 342 -9.99 26.04 -2.32
C LEU A 342 -10.82 25.18 -3.27
N GLU A 343 -10.25 24.05 -3.68
CA GLU A 343 -10.83 23.06 -4.57
C GLU A 343 -11.18 21.78 -3.83
N SER A 344 -12.33 21.19 -4.18
CA SER A 344 -12.68 19.80 -3.87
C SER A 344 -13.43 19.21 -5.07
N ALA A 345 -12.85 18.20 -5.73
CA ALA A 345 -13.36 17.71 -7.00
C ALA A 345 -13.56 16.20 -7.02
N TRP A 346 -14.32 15.71 -8.01
CA TRP A 346 -14.48 14.29 -8.31
C TRP A 346 -13.99 14.04 -9.73
N PHE A 347 -12.78 13.49 -9.82
CA PHE A 347 -12.13 13.16 -11.08
C PHE A 347 -12.37 11.70 -11.49
N ASP A 348 -12.30 11.42 -12.80
CA ASP A 348 -12.37 10.06 -13.31
C ASP A 348 -11.17 9.24 -12.85
N ALA A 349 -11.45 8.11 -12.20
CA ALA A 349 -10.44 7.26 -11.60
C ALA A 349 -9.42 6.69 -12.61
N VAL A 350 -9.89 6.37 -13.84
CA VAL A 350 -9.04 5.83 -14.90
C VAL A 350 -8.10 6.90 -15.44
N SER A 351 -8.60 8.12 -15.62
CA SER A 351 -7.80 9.28 -16.04
C SER A 351 -6.68 9.57 -15.05
N VAL A 352 -7.00 9.69 -13.76
CA VAL A 352 -6.01 9.92 -12.71
C VAL A 352 -4.97 8.80 -12.64
N ARG A 353 -5.40 7.54 -12.70
CA ARG A 353 -4.50 6.38 -12.67
C ARG A 353 -3.52 6.37 -13.84
N LYS A 354 -3.99 6.67 -15.07
CA LYS A 354 -3.13 6.73 -16.26
C LYS A 354 -2.08 7.84 -16.14
N THR A 355 -2.51 9.03 -15.71
CA THR A 355 -1.64 10.19 -15.53
C THR A 355 -0.61 9.96 -14.41
N SER A 356 -1.05 9.51 -13.23
CA SER A 356 -0.18 9.16 -12.10
C SER A 356 0.91 8.14 -12.50
N LYS A 357 0.52 7.07 -13.22
CA LYS A 357 1.46 6.05 -13.71
C LYS A 357 2.42 6.61 -14.76
N ARG A 358 1.96 7.44 -15.69
CA ARG A 358 2.77 8.05 -16.75
C ARG A 358 3.88 8.91 -16.18
N HIS A 359 3.57 9.73 -15.19
CA HIS A 359 4.53 10.62 -14.55
C HIS A 359 5.28 9.99 -13.37
N GLY A 360 4.96 8.75 -12.97
CA GLY A 360 5.56 8.08 -11.83
C GLY A 360 5.21 8.73 -10.48
N LEU A 361 4.11 9.48 -10.41
CA LEU A 361 3.65 10.23 -9.24
C LEU A 361 2.62 9.40 -8.44
N LYS A 362 3.03 8.94 -7.28
CA LYS A 362 2.15 8.26 -6.31
C LYS A 362 1.96 9.18 -5.11
N THR A 363 0.80 9.83 -5.03
CA THR A 363 0.45 10.74 -3.93
C THR A 363 -0.77 10.22 -3.18
N ASP A 364 -1.01 10.73 -1.97
CA ASP A 364 -2.22 10.42 -1.19
C ASP A 364 -3.50 10.81 -1.91
N ALA A 365 -3.47 11.86 -2.71
CA ALA A 365 -4.58 12.28 -3.56
C ALA A 365 -4.81 11.28 -4.71
N SER A 366 -3.75 10.97 -5.49
CA SER A 366 -3.87 10.01 -6.61
C SER A 366 -4.26 8.62 -6.13
N PHE A 367 -3.79 8.18 -4.95
CA PHE A 367 -4.17 6.92 -4.34
C PHE A 367 -5.68 6.78 -4.12
N ARG A 368 -6.35 7.88 -3.72
CA ARG A 368 -7.80 7.91 -3.51
C ARG A 368 -8.58 8.07 -4.80
N PHE A 369 -8.19 9.03 -5.63
CA PHE A 369 -8.89 9.28 -6.89
C PHE A 369 -8.82 8.09 -7.85
N GLU A 370 -7.66 7.41 -7.97
CA GLU A 370 -7.52 6.26 -8.88
C GLU A 370 -8.35 5.03 -8.48
N ARG A 371 -8.82 4.99 -7.22
CA ARG A 371 -9.73 3.96 -6.68
C ARG A 371 -11.20 4.39 -6.73
N GLY A 372 -11.46 5.67 -6.81
CA GLY A 372 -12.76 6.30 -6.75
C GLY A 372 -13.03 6.95 -5.40
N THR A 373 -13.40 8.23 -5.42
CA THR A 373 -13.80 9.00 -4.24
C THR A 373 -15.33 9.15 -4.19
N ASP A 374 -15.84 9.51 -3.01
CA ASP A 374 -17.27 9.76 -2.81
C ASP A 374 -17.66 11.10 -3.49
N PRO A 375 -18.48 11.09 -4.54
CA PRO A 375 -18.88 12.32 -5.22
C PRO A 375 -19.64 13.30 -4.31
N GLU A 376 -20.36 12.80 -3.32
CA GLU A 376 -21.15 13.65 -2.40
C GLU A 376 -20.29 14.25 -1.28
N MET A 377 -19.11 13.68 -1.02
CA MET A 377 -18.18 14.19 -0.03
C MET A 377 -17.51 15.52 -0.45
N THR A 378 -17.49 15.85 -1.74
CA THR A 378 -16.81 17.05 -2.25
C THR A 378 -17.24 18.32 -1.52
N VAL A 379 -18.55 18.59 -1.38
CA VAL A 379 -19.08 19.80 -0.70
C VAL A 379 -18.87 19.71 0.82
N ILE A 380 -19.00 18.53 1.41
CA ILE A 380 -18.82 18.33 2.85
C ILE A 380 -17.37 18.63 3.24
N ALA A 381 -16.42 18.06 2.50
CA ALA A 381 -15.00 18.27 2.71
C ALA A 381 -14.60 19.74 2.48
N LEU A 382 -15.15 20.37 1.45
CA LEU A 382 -14.92 21.79 1.17
C LEU A 382 -15.36 22.69 2.33
N LYS A 383 -16.57 22.47 2.87
CA LYS A 383 -17.07 23.20 4.04
C LYS A 383 -16.24 22.94 5.29
N ARG A 384 -15.88 21.66 5.54
CA ARG A 384 -15.05 21.27 6.67
C ARG A 384 -13.68 21.96 6.63
N ALA A 385 -13.01 21.93 5.47
CA ALA A 385 -11.72 22.59 5.29
C ALA A 385 -11.84 24.11 5.43
N ALA A 386 -12.87 24.73 4.87
CA ALA A 386 -13.08 26.17 4.99
C ALA A 386 -13.25 26.63 6.44
N LEU A 387 -14.03 25.90 7.26
CA LEU A 387 -14.20 26.21 8.69
C LEU A 387 -12.88 26.05 9.45
N LEU A 388 -12.11 24.98 9.20
CA LEU A 388 -10.81 24.79 9.84
C LEU A 388 -9.80 25.88 9.42
N ILE A 389 -9.79 26.27 8.14
CA ILE A 389 -8.91 27.35 7.67
C ILE A 389 -9.28 28.67 8.35
N GLN A 390 -10.58 29.00 8.48
CA GLN A 390 -11.00 30.18 9.22
C GLN A 390 -10.56 30.16 10.69
N GLU A 391 -10.65 29.00 11.33
CA GLU A 391 -10.24 28.84 12.72
C GLU A 391 -8.71 29.01 12.88
N LEU A 392 -7.92 28.42 11.99
CA LEU A 392 -6.48 28.30 12.15
C LEU A 392 -5.66 29.36 11.41
N ALA A 393 -6.18 29.88 10.30
CA ALA A 393 -5.50 30.89 9.49
C ALA A 393 -6.21 32.24 9.50
N GLY A 394 -7.37 32.33 10.16
CA GLY A 394 -8.21 33.49 10.12
C GLY A 394 -8.91 33.72 8.76
N GLY A 395 -9.22 34.96 8.44
CA GLY A 395 -9.88 35.32 7.20
C GLY A 395 -11.39 35.04 7.22
N HIS A 396 -12.01 35.19 6.06
CA HIS A 396 -13.44 35.03 5.88
C HIS A 396 -13.75 34.39 4.53
N ILE A 397 -14.83 33.62 4.46
CA ILE A 397 -15.31 33.01 3.22
C ILE A 397 -15.83 34.12 2.31
N SER A 398 -15.18 34.32 1.17
CA SER A 398 -15.32 35.46 0.28
C SER A 398 -15.96 35.14 -1.07
N SER A 399 -16.54 33.97 -1.23
CA SER A 399 -17.41 33.59 -2.35
C SER A 399 -18.49 32.60 -1.93
N GLU A 400 -19.54 32.47 -2.71
CA GLU A 400 -20.43 31.31 -2.67
C GLU A 400 -19.68 30.07 -3.09
N ILE A 401 -20.22 28.90 -2.72
CA ILE A 401 -19.70 27.61 -3.25
C ILE A 401 -20.08 27.52 -4.73
N SER A 402 -19.08 27.45 -5.58
CA SER A 402 -19.28 27.03 -6.96
C SER A 402 -19.33 25.50 -7.01
N ASP A 403 -20.44 24.91 -7.42
CA ASP A 403 -20.64 23.47 -7.54
C ASP A 403 -21.09 23.12 -8.96
N ILE A 404 -20.16 22.64 -9.77
CA ILE A 404 -20.43 22.25 -11.15
C ILE A 404 -20.53 20.72 -11.19
N TYR A 405 -21.77 20.22 -11.29
CA TYR A 405 -22.10 18.78 -11.28
C TYR A 405 -23.02 18.43 -12.46
N PRO A 406 -22.50 18.36 -13.69
CA PRO A 406 -23.31 18.19 -14.90
C PRO A 406 -24.10 16.90 -14.94
N SER A 407 -23.54 15.82 -14.38
CA SER A 407 -24.16 14.49 -14.35
C SER A 407 -24.02 13.88 -12.95
N PRO A 408 -25.00 14.11 -12.06
CA PRO A 408 -24.96 13.58 -10.70
C PRO A 408 -24.84 12.05 -10.68
N ALA A 409 -23.94 11.55 -9.83
CA ALA A 409 -23.78 10.13 -9.63
C ALA A 409 -25.06 9.53 -9.06
N LYS A 410 -25.51 8.44 -9.68
CA LYS A 410 -26.68 7.70 -9.20
C LYS A 410 -26.21 6.57 -8.31
N PRO A 411 -26.93 6.29 -7.21
CA PRO A 411 -26.75 5.05 -6.46
C PRO A 411 -26.96 3.85 -7.37
N PHE A 412 -26.37 2.71 -7.00
CA PHE A 412 -26.56 1.46 -7.73
C PHE A 412 -27.80 0.73 -7.22
N ASP A 413 -28.72 0.42 -8.14
CA ASP A 413 -29.88 -0.42 -7.85
C ASP A 413 -29.47 -1.90 -7.86
N VAL A 414 -29.55 -2.59 -6.71
CA VAL A 414 -29.21 -4.00 -6.59
C VAL A 414 -30.36 -4.78 -5.98
N ASN A 415 -30.71 -5.92 -6.55
CA ASN A 415 -31.66 -6.86 -5.97
C ASN A 415 -30.91 -8.05 -5.39
N ILE A 416 -31.25 -8.47 -4.17
CA ILE A 416 -30.73 -9.69 -3.54
C ILE A 416 -31.85 -10.68 -3.29
N SER A 417 -31.55 -11.98 -3.43
CA SER A 417 -32.44 -13.08 -3.07
C SER A 417 -31.93 -13.79 -1.82
N PHE A 418 -32.77 -13.98 -0.81
CA PHE A 418 -32.44 -14.73 0.41
C PHE A 418 -31.94 -16.15 0.12
N ARG A 419 -32.54 -16.78 -0.92
CA ARG A 419 -32.07 -18.07 -1.40
C ARG A 419 -30.61 -18.02 -1.89
N ASN A 420 -30.20 -16.97 -2.62
CA ASN A 420 -28.83 -16.82 -3.08
C ASN A 420 -27.87 -16.49 -1.94
N VAL A 421 -28.30 -15.67 -0.98
CA VAL A 421 -27.54 -15.40 0.25
C VAL A 421 -27.19 -16.72 0.93
N THR A 422 -28.20 -17.54 1.26
CA THR A 422 -28.00 -18.85 1.90
C THR A 422 -27.17 -19.80 1.03
N ARG A 423 -27.38 -19.82 -0.28
CA ARG A 423 -26.65 -20.70 -1.20
C ARG A 423 -25.17 -20.38 -1.29
N LEU A 424 -24.80 -19.08 -1.34
CA LEU A 424 -23.40 -18.64 -1.49
C LEU A 424 -22.66 -18.66 -0.16
N ILE A 425 -23.30 -18.25 0.92
CA ILE A 425 -22.71 -18.27 2.26
C ILE A 425 -22.62 -19.70 2.82
N GLY A 426 -23.59 -20.56 2.45
CA GLY A 426 -23.68 -21.94 2.97
C GLY A 426 -24.42 -22.06 4.31
N LYS A 427 -24.90 -20.94 4.85
CA LYS A 427 -25.63 -20.82 6.11
C LYS A 427 -26.77 -19.81 5.93
N GLU A 428 -27.89 -20.06 6.59
CA GLU A 428 -28.99 -19.10 6.68
C GLU A 428 -28.63 -18.01 7.69
N ILE A 429 -28.68 -16.74 7.26
CA ILE A 429 -28.51 -15.55 8.10
C ILE A 429 -29.89 -14.93 8.31
N ALA A 430 -30.18 -14.56 9.55
CA ALA A 430 -31.46 -13.94 9.90
C ALA A 430 -31.68 -12.64 9.09
N THR A 431 -32.87 -12.44 8.57
CA THR A 431 -33.23 -11.27 7.75
C THR A 431 -33.00 -9.96 8.50
N GLU A 432 -33.23 -9.93 9.81
CA GLU A 432 -33.00 -8.77 10.68
C GLU A 432 -31.50 -8.43 10.77
N GLU A 433 -30.64 -9.44 10.77
CA GLU A 433 -29.20 -9.24 10.75
C GLU A 433 -28.72 -8.69 9.41
N ILE A 434 -29.23 -9.24 8.30
CA ILE A 434 -28.97 -8.71 6.95
C ILE A 434 -29.40 -7.25 6.88
N HIS A 435 -30.60 -6.92 7.36
CA HIS A 435 -31.13 -5.56 7.39
C HIS A 435 -30.25 -4.61 8.23
N SER A 436 -29.89 -5.03 9.43
CA SER A 436 -29.02 -4.25 10.33
C SER A 436 -27.65 -3.99 9.73
N THR A 437 -27.04 -5.01 9.11
CA THR A 437 -25.73 -4.93 8.46
C THR A 437 -25.77 -3.94 7.28
N LEU A 438 -26.71 -4.11 6.38
CA LEU A 438 -26.83 -3.25 5.19
C LEU A 438 -27.09 -1.79 5.57
N SER A 439 -27.99 -1.56 6.52
CA SER A 439 -28.28 -0.22 7.03
C SER A 439 -27.06 0.41 7.72
N GLY A 440 -26.32 -0.37 8.52
CA GLY A 440 -25.07 0.07 9.17
C GLY A 440 -23.98 0.45 8.18
N LEU A 441 -23.93 -0.21 7.02
CA LEU A 441 -23.03 0.11 5.91
C LEU A 441 -23.51 1.26 5.01
N GLY A 442 -24.64 1.90 5.34
CA GLY A 442 -25.23 3.00 4.56
C GLY A 442 -25.94 2.56 3.28
N ILE A 443 -26.20 1.25 3.12
CA ILE A 443 -26.98 0.72 2.00
C ILE A 443 -28.47 0.85 2.32
N LYS A 444 -29.19 1.55 1.46
CA LYS A 444 -30.61 1.83 1.69
C LYS A 444 -31.50 0.69 1.17
N ILE A 445 -32.37 0.21 2.02
CA ILE A 445 -33.37 -0.78 1.65
C ILE A 445 -34.62 -0.08 1.14
N ILE A 446 -34.93 -0.26 -0.15
CA ILE A 446 -36.06 0.37 -0.84
C ILE A 446 -37.35 -0.42 -0.63
N SER A 447 -37.25 -1.74 -0.75
CA SER A 447 -38.37 -2.65 -0.50
C SER A 447 -37.86 -4.04 -0.11
N GLN A 448 -38.67 -4.79 0.60
CA GLN A 448 -38.40 -6.14 1.01
C GLN A 448 -39.68 -6.97 0.86
N ASP A 449 -39.55 -8.21 0.45
CA ASP A 449 -40.59 -9.22 0.40
C ASP A 449 -40.07 -10.56 0.98
N MET A 450 -40.83 -11.64 0.79
CA MET A 450 -40.44 -12.98 1.27
C MET A 450 -39.29 -13.61 0.49
N GLU A 451 -38.98 -13.12 -0.70
CA GLU A 451 -37.95 -13.69 -1.56
C GLU A 451 -36.62 -12.94 -1.49
N GLY A 452 -36.65 -11.64 -1.15
CA GLY A 452 -35.43 -10.82 -1.12
C GLY A 452 -35.65 -9.35 -0.81
N MET A 453 -34.65 -8.54 -1.18
CA MET A 453 -34.64 -7.09 -0.98
C MET A 453 -34.22 -6.36 -2.25
N LYS A 454 -34.83 -5.17 -2.48
CA LYS A 454 -34.34 -4.18 -3.43
C LYS A 454 -33.56 -3.10 -2.68
N LEU A 455 -32.34 -2.86 -3.12
CA LEU A 455 -31.34 -2.02 -2.42
C LEU A 455 -30.90 -0.86 -3.32
N GLU A 456 -30.60 0.25 -2.68
CA GLU A 456 -29.91 1.40 -3.26
C GLU A 456 -28.56 1.56 -2.58
N VAL A 457 -27.48 1.26 -3.33
CA VAL A 457 -26.10 1.29 -2.84
C VAL A 457 -25.49 2.66 -3.15
N PRO A 458 -24.93 3.35 -2.15
CA PRO A 458 -24.36 4.69 -2.38
C PRO A 458 -23.16 4.66 -3.32
N ALA A 459 -22.99 5.72 -4.12
CA ALA A 459 -22.00 5.81 -5.19
C ALA A 459 -20.54 5.70 -4.70
N TYR A 460 -20.26 5.98 -3.41
CA TYR A 460 -18.90 5.81 -2.86
C TYR A 460 -18.48 4.34 -2.69
N LYS A 461 -19.43 3.40 -2.71
CA LYS A 461 -19.13 1.96 -2.74
C LYS A 461 -18.95 1.50 -4.19
N VAL A 462 -17.88 1.95 -4.82
CA VAL A 462 -17.63 1.84 -6.27
C VAL A 462 -17.63 0.41 -6.81
N ASP A 463 -17.31 -0.59 -5.99
CA ASP A 463 -17.22 -2.00 -6.37
C ASP A 463 -18.45 -2.83 -5.92
N VAL A 464 -19.39 -2.25 -5.18
CA VAL A 464 -20.58 -2.95 -4.69
C VAL A 464 -21.76 -2.69 -5.62
N THR A 465 -21.78 -3.38 -6.76
CA THR A 465 -22.73 -3.11 -7.85
C THR A 465 -23.62 -4.29 -8.22
N ARG A 466 -23.35 -5.50 -7.68
CA ARG A 466 -24.06 -6.74 -8.02
C ARG A 466 -24.54 -7.45 -6.75
N GLU A 467 -25.46 -8.39 -6.91
CA GLU A 467 -25.97 -9.22 -5.81
C GLU A 467 -24.85 -9.89 -5.00
N VAL A 468 -23.86 -10.45 -5.68
CA VAL A 468 -22.75 -11.16 -5.02
C VAL A 468 -21.90 -10.21 -4.16
N ASP A 469 -21.73 -8.94 -4.57
CA ASP A 469 -20.98 -7.94 -3.83
C ASP A 469 -21.73 -7.57 -2.51
N ILE A 470 -23.06 -7.50 -2.56
CA ILE A 470 -23.90 -7.30 -1.36
C ILE A 470 -23.80 -8.51 -0.43
N ILE A 471 -23.80 -9.72 -0.97
CA ILE A 471 -23.67 -10.95 -0.16
C ILE A 471 -22.30 -10.97 0.54
N GLU A 472 -21.25 -10.51 -0.13
CA GLU A 472 -19.92 -10.33 0.47
C GLU A 472 -19.95 -9.29 1.60
N GLU A 473 -20.60 -8.13 1.40
CA GLU A 473 -20.77 -7.12 2.45
C GLU A 473 -21.47 -7.70 3.70
N VAL A 474 -22.53 -8.50 3.51
CA VAL A 474 -23.23 -9.19 4.61
C VAL A 474 -22.30 -10.18 5.30
N LEU A 475 -21.58 -11.00 4.52
CA LEU A 475 -20.73 -12.07 5.06
C LEU A 475 -19.52 -11.53 5.83
N ARG A 476 -18.86 -10.49 5.32
CA ARG A 476 -17.69 -9.90 6.00
C ARG A 476 -18.06 -9.28 7.36
N ILE A 477 -19.24 -8.66 7.46
CA ILE A 477 -19.71 -8.11 8.75
C ILE A 477 -20.25 -9.19 9.67
N HIS A 478 -20.93 -10.23 9.14
CA HIS A 478 -21.33 -11.42 9.92
C HIS A 478 -20.10 -12.13 10.49
N GLY A 479 -18.99 -12.18 9.75
CA GLY A 479 -17.73 -12.85 10.07
C GLY A 479 -17.63 -14.24 9.44
N TYR A 480 -16.56 -14.47 8.70
CA TYR A 480 -16.27 -15.75 8.05
C TYR A 480 -16.12 -16.90 9.05
N ASP A 481 -15.58 -16.62 10.24
CA ASP A 481 -15.36 -17.62 11.29
C ASP A 481 -16.65 -18.15 11.91
N HIS A 482 -17.78 -17.48 11.69
CA HIS A 482 -19.10 -17.93 12.14
C HIS A 482 -19.75 -18.94 11.18
N ILE A 483 -19.09 -19.25 10.04
CA ILE A 483 -19.58 -20.23 9.08
C ILE A 483 -18.98 -21.60 9.41
N GLU A 484 -19.83 -22.53 9.79
CA GLU A 484 -19.43 -23.89 10.13
C GLU A 484 -18.95 -24.64 8.87
N ILE A 485 -17.80 -25.31 8.98
CA ILE A 485 -17.30 -26.19 7.94
C ILE A 485 -18.08 -27.51 8.03
N PRO A 486 -18.86 -27.89 6.99
CA PRO A 486 -19.64 -29.13 7.05
C PRO A 486 -18.72 -30.35 7.08
N ASN A 487 -19.09 -31.34 7.91
CA ASN A 487 -18.35 -32.62 8.01
C ASN A 487 -18.49 -33.52 6.78
N GLN A 488 -19.31 -33.12 5.80
CA GLN A 488 -19.58 -33.90 4.59
C GLN A 488 -19.45 -33.03 3.35
N ILE A 489 -18.68 -33.49 2.39
CA ILE A 489 -18.62 -32.92 1.05
C ILE A 489 -19.66 -33.64 0.18
N ARG A 490 -20.62 -32.89 -0.38
CA ARG A 490 -21.55 -33.39 -1.40
C ARG A 490 -21.02 -32.93 -2.76
N ALA A 491 -20.42 -33.85 -3.51
CA ALA A 491 -19.92 -33.58 -4.84
C ALA A 491 -20.42 -34.65 -5.84
N SER A 492 -20.72 -34.23 -7.05
CA SER A 492 -20.91 -35.16 -8.17
C SER A 492 -19.54 -35.70 -8.58
N LEU A 493 -19.40 -37.02 -8.64
CA LEU A 493 -18.18 -37.63 -9.12
C LEU A 493 -18.09 -37.49 -10.63
N ASN A 494 -17.14 -36.73 -11.10
CA ASN A 494 -16.76 -36.70 -12.51
C ASN A 494 -15.67 -37.73 -12.75
N TYR A 495 -15.95 -38.70 -13.63
CA TYR A 495 -14.94 -39.64 -14.08
C TYR A 495 -14.07 -38.95 -15.14
N ALA A 496 -12.82 -38.67 -14.82
CA ALA A 496 -11.85 -38.18 -15.78
C ALA A 496 -11.68 -39.15 -16.93
N GLN A 497 -11.50 -38.65 -18.16
CA GLN A 497 -11.15 -39.50 -19.31
C GLN A 497 -9.79 -40.16 -19.08
N LYS A 498 -9.74 -41.46 -19.32
CA LYS A 498 -8.47 -42.23 -19.25
C LYS A 498 -7.77 -42.19 -20.62
N PRO A 499 -6.42 -42.19 -20.67
CA PRO A 499 -5.51 -42.19 -19.52
C PRO A 499 -5.44 -40.82 -18.81
N ASP A 500 -5.38 -40.85 -17.51
CA ASP A 500 -5.13 -39.65 -16.67
C ASP A 500 -3.72 -39.12 -16.99
N LYS A 501 -3.67 -37.83 -17.36
CA LYS A 501 -2.41 -37.19 -17.80
C LYS A 501 -1.36 -37.12 -16.67
N GLU A 502 -1.80 -36.86 -15.45
CA GLU A 502 -0.92 -36.73 -14.28
C GLU A 502 -0.33 -38.10 -13.89
N VAL A 503 -1.17 -39.13 -13.87
CA VAL A 503 -0.72 -40.49 -13.62
C VAL A 503 0.31 -40.94 -14.68
N LEU A 504 0.05 -40.61 -15.96
CA LEU A 504 0.98 -40.92 -17.05
C LEU A 504 2.31 -40.16 -16.91
N GLN A 505 2.25 -38.87 -16.58
CA GLN A 505 3.42 -38.03 -16.33
C GLN A 505 4.27 -38.60 -15.17
N ASN A 506 3.62 -38.93 -14.04
CA ASN A 506 4.30 -39.48 -12.87
C ASN A 506 4.96 -40.83 -13.18
N GLN A 507 4.29 -41.73 -13.93
CA GLN A 507 4.87 -42.99 -14.36
C GLN A 507 6.17 -42.82 -15.17
N ILE A 508 6.23 -41.79 -16.02
CA ILE A 508 7.42 -41.50 -16.83
C ILE A 508 8.48 -40.79 -15.98
N ALA A 509 8.08 -39.90 -15.07
CA ALA A 509 8.97 -39.23 -14.14
C ALA A 509 9.70 -40.25 -13.25
N ASP A 510 8.96 -41.19 -12.64
CA ASP A 510 9.50 -42.26 -11.81
C ASP A 510 10.47 -43.14 -12.62
N LEU A 511 10.10 -43.46 -13.87
CA LEU A 511 10.95 -44.24 -14.77
C LEU A 511 12.30 -43.57 -15.06
N LEU A 512 12.25 -42.25 -15.39
CA LEU A 512 13.46 -41.47 -15.68
C LEU A 512 14.33 -41.31 -14.43
N THR A 513 13.71 -40.95 -13.30
CA THR A 513 14.40 -40.78 -12.03
C THR A 513 15.08 -42.07 -11.58
N ALA A 514 14.41 -43.21 -11.71
CA ALA A 514 15.00 -44.52 -11.41
C ALA A 514 16.19 -44.87 -12.33
N ASN A 515 16.31 -44.25 -13.51
CA ASN A 515 17.43 -44.37 -14.43
C ASN A 515 18.48 -43.26 -14.27
N GLY A 516 18.43 -42.50 -13.16
CA GLY A 516 19.43 -41.51 -12.77
C GLY A 516 19.30 -40.18 -13.47
N PHE A 517 18.09 -39.83 -13.95
CA PHE A 517 17.77 -38.51 -14.45
C PHE A 517 17.23 -37.63 -13.31
N TYR A 518 17.53 -36.33 -13.36
CA TYR A 518 16.99 -35.33 -12.47
C TYR A 518 15.95 -34.53 -13.22
N GLU A 519 14.83 -34.31 -12.58
CA GLU A 519 13.81 -33.36 -13.07
C GLU A 519 14.32 -31.94 -12.94
N MET A 520 14.08 -31.11 -13.97
CA MET A 520 14.27 -29.68 -13.94
C MET A 520 12.98 -28.98 -14.22
N LEU A 521 12.84 -27.77 -13.67
CA LEU A 521 11.71 -26.91 -13.89
C LEU A 521 12.24 -25.54 -14.35
N CYS A 522 12.06 -25.24 -15.64
CA CYS A 522 12.56 -24.04 -16.26
C CYS A 522 11.44 -23.01 -16.49
N ASN A 523 11.83 -21.73 -16.62
CA ASN A 523 10.87 -20.64 -16.91
C ASN A 523 10.23 -20.86 -18.30
N SER A 524 8.93 -20.58 -18.37
CA SER A 524 8.21 -20.57 -19.66
C SER A 524 8.47 -19.31 -20.47
N LEU A 525 8.94 -18.22 -19.85
CA LEU A 525 9.38 -17.02 -20.53
C LEU A 525 10.83 -17.15 -20.98
N THR A 526 11.11 -16.66 -22.16
CA THR A 526 12.45 -16.72 -22.77
C THR A 526 12.65 -15.54 -23.74
N LYS A 527 13.82 -15.48 -24.38
CA LYS A 527 14.14 -14.43 -25.35
C LYS A 527 13.77 -14.87 -26.78
N ILE A 528 13.32 -13.89 -27.56
CA ILE A 528 12.92 -14.11 -28.96
C ILE A 528 14.01 -14.76 -29.81
N SER A 529 15.31 -14.54 -29.50
CA SER A 529 16.43 -15.16 -30.22
C SER A 529 16.52 -16.69 -30.10
N TYR A 530 15.77 -17.31 -29.17
CA TYR A 530 15.64 -18.76 -29.03
C TYR A 530 14.44 -19.32 -29.80
N SER A 531 13.58 -18.44 -30.31
CA SER A 531 12.45 -18.87 -31.12
C SER A 531 12.92 -19.48 -32.45
N SER A 532 12.34 -20.61 -32.80
CA SER A 532 12.54 -21.25 -34.12
C SER A 532 11.63 -20.62 -35.17
N GLN A 533 10.49 -20.06 -34.77
CA GLN A 533 9.49 -19.40 -35.62
C GLN A 533 9.07 -18.08 -34.96
N PRO A 534 9.85 -16.99 -35.10
CA PRO A 534 9.61 -15.73 -34.42
C PRO A 534 8.22 -15.12 -34.69
N ASP A 535 7.68 -15.35 -35.90
CA ASP A 535 6.38 -14.84 -36.30
C ASP A 535 5.21 -15.53 -35.58
N LEU A 536 5.43 -16.73 -35.08
CA LEU A 536 4.46 -17.49 -34.29
C LEU A 536 4.73 -17.39 -32.76
N ALA A 537 5.66 -16.55 -32.36
CA ALA A 537 6.00 -16.40 -30.94
C ALA A 537 4.92 -15.60 -30.19
N VAL A 538 4.52 -16.09 -29.03
CA VAL A 538 3.64 -15.36 -28.11
C VAL A 538 4.46 -14.30 -27.38
N LYS A 539 4.26 -13.04 -27.70
CA LYS A 539 4.99 -11.91 -27.12
C LYS A 539 4.32 -11.43 -25.84
N ILE A 540 5.15 -11.03 -24.86
CA ILE A 540 4.70 -10.42 -23.61
C ILE A 540 4.55 -8.91 -23.81
N LEU A 541 3.42 -8.32 -23.41
CA LEU A 541 3.15 -6.89 -23.62
C LEU A 541 4.07 -5.98 -22.80
N ASN A 542 4.42 -6.39 -21.58
CA ASN A 542 5.24 -5.63 -20.66
C ASN A 542 6.29 -6.53 -19.98
N PRO A 543 7.27 -7.04 -20.74
CA PRO A 543 8.28 -7.94 -20.20
C PRO A 543 9.16 -7.23 -19.17
N LEU A 544 9.61 -7.97 -18.15
CA LEU A 544 10.54 -7.47 -17.13
C LEU A 544 11.93 -7.17 -17.72
N SER A 545 12.31 -7.90 -18.76
CA SER A 545 13.56 -7.70 -19.49
C SER A 545 13.44 -8.26 -20.91
N SER A 546 14.38 -7.93 -21.79
CA SER A 546 14.51 -8.50 -23.13
C SER A 546 14.82 -10.00 -23.14
N ASP A 547 15.25 -10.55 -22.01
CA ASP A 547 15.50 -11.98 -21.86
C ASP A 547 14.23 -12.80 -21.55
N LEU A 548 13.11 -12.11 -21.27
CA LEU A 548 11.81 -12.71 -20.90
C LEU A 548 10.67 -12.13 -21.77
N ASP A 549 10.94 -11.85 -23.03
CA ASP A 549 10.02 -11.11 -23.91
C ASP A 549 9.01 -11.96 -24.66
N VAL A 550 9.21 -13.30 -24.70
CA VAL A 550 8.31 -14.25 -25.35
C VAL A 550 8.09 -15.52 -24.54
N MET A 551 6.99 -16.24 -24.83
CA MET A 551 6.78 -17.59 -24.35
C MET A 551 7.59 -18.59 -25.20
N ARG A 552 8.19 -19.61 -24.56
CA ARG A 552 9.03 -20.64 -25.20
C ARG A 552 8.25 -21.50 -26.22
N GLN A 553 8.83 -21.72 -27.39
CA GLN A 553 8.29 -22.61 -28.44
C GLN A 553 8.84 -24.05 -28.35
N ASN A 554 9.94 -24.27 -27.62
CA ASN A 554 10.54 -25.56 -27.34
C ASN A 554 11.19 -25.57 -25.96
N LEU A 555 11.55 -26.75 -25.47
CA LEU A 555 12.21 -26.93 -24.17
C LEU A 555 13.74 -26.98 -24.28
N LEU A 556 14.29 -26.90 -25.52
CA LEU A 556 15.75 -27.10 -25.75
C LEU A 556 16.57 -26.01 -25.06
N PHE A 557 16.26 -24.74 -25.32
CA PHE A 557 17.14 -23.64 -24.87
C PHE A 557 17.10 -23.44 -23.35
N SER A 558 15.94 -23.63 -22.72
CA SER A 558 15.82 -23.60 -21.25
C SER A 558 16.61 -24.74 -20.60
N GLY A 559 16.61 -25.93 -21.20
CA GLY A 559 17.44 -27.05 -20.76
C GLY A 559 18.94 -26.82 -20.98
N LEU A 560 19.33 -26.19 -22.09
CA LEU A 560 20.73 -25.79 -22.33
C LEU A 560 21.19 -24.73 -21.31
N GLU A 561 20.37 -23.79 -20.93
CA GLU A 561 20.68 -22.82 -19.85
C GLU A 561 20.91 -23.55 -18.51
N ALA A 562 20.06 -24.52 -18.19
CA ALA A 562 20.26 -25.38 -16.99
C ALA A 562 21.58 -26.13 -17.03
N ILE A 563 21.98 -26.64 -18.21
CA ILE A 563 23.28 -27.34 -18.41
C ILE A 563 24.42 -26.34 -18.16
N VAL A 564 24.40 -25.14 -18.75
CA VAL A 564 25.44 -24.10 -18.53
C VAL A 564 25.54 -23.73 -17.06
N HIS A 565 24.39 -23.52 -16.40
CA HIS A 565 24.35 -23.22 -14.98
C HIS A 565 25.09 -24.27 -14.12
N ASN A 566 24.91 -25.56 -14.45
CA ASN A 566 25.54 -26.63 -13.72
C ASN A 566 27.02 -26.78 -14.10
N GLN A 567 27.38 -26.69 -15.39
CA GLN A 567 28.77 -26.76 -15.87
C GLN A 567 29.64 -25.67 -15.24
N ASN A 568 29.11 -24.42 -15.14
CA ASN A 568 29.79 -23.31 -14.46
C ASN A 568 30.02 -23.57 -12.95
N ARG A 569 29.32 -24.56 -12.38
CA ARG A 569 29.49 -25.06 -10.99
C ARG A 569 30.25 -26.36 -10.91
N ARG A 570 30.99 -26.68 -11.98
CA ARG A 570 31.82 -27.91 -12.07
C ARG A 570 30.99 -29.20 -11.95
N LYS A 571 29.77 -29.19 -12.48
CA LYS A 571 28.89 -30.36 -12.58
C LYS A 571 28.59 -30.62 -14.07
N PRO A 572 29.55 -31.21 -14.84
CA PRO A 572 29.38 -31.38 -16.28
C PRO A 572 28.53 -32.61 -16.65
N ASP A 573 28.48 -33.61 -15.77
CA ASP A 573 27.85 -34.92 -16.04
C ASP A 573 26.38 -34.86 -15.63
N LEU A 574 25.50 -34.69 -16.61
CA LEU A 574 24.09 -34.40 -16.36
C LEU A 574 23.18 -35.32 -17.17
N LYS A 575 22.14 -35.83 -16.50
CA LYS A 575 20.97 -36.47 -17.10
C LYS A 575 19.75 -35.72 -16.58
N LEU A 576 19.11 -34.92 -17.43
CA LEU A 576 18.00 -34.04 -17.02
C LEU A 576 16.75 -34.35 -17.84
N TYR A 577 15.58 -34.13 -17.27
CA TYR A 577 14.32 -34.14 -17.98
C TYR A 577 13.39 -32.99 -17.50
N GLU A 578 12.48 -32.56 -18.36
CA GLU A 578 11.46 -31.58 -18.03
C GLU A 578 10.15 -31.93 -18.70
N PHE A 579 9.06 -31.96 -17.92
CA PHE A 579 7.70 -31.84 -18.44
C PHE A 579 7.32 -30.38 -18.49
N GLY A 580 7.17 -29.82 -19.68
CA GLY A 580 6.91 -28.41 -19.86
C GLY A 580 5.91 -28.12 -20.96
N LYS A 581 5.29 -26.95 -20.87
CA LYS A 581 4.43 -26.45 -21.94
C LYS A 581 5.24 -25.60 -22.89
N VAL A 582 4.85 -25.66 -24.17
CA VAL A 582 5.35 -24.83 -25.26
C VAL A 582 4.18 -24.10 -25.90
N TYR A 583 4.44 -22.91 -26.44
CA TYR A 583 3.40 -21.97 -26.83
C TYR A 583 3.62 -21.49 -28.26
N SER A 584 2.51 -21.30 -29.00
CA SER A 584 2.52 -20.67 -30.32
C SER A 584 1.26 -19.84 -30.53
N LEU A 585 1.37 -18.83 -31.39
CA LEU A 585 0.24 -18.03 -31.88
C LEU A 585 -0.02 -18.41 -33.35
N GLU A 586 -1.10 -19.12 -33.62
CA GLU A 586 -1.44 -19.60 -34.95
C GLU A 586 -2.85 -19.09 -35.31
N ASN A 587 -2.98 -18.34 -36.41
CA ASN A 587 -4.25 -17.78 -36.85
C ASN A 587 -5.02 -17.03 -35.75
N GLU A 588 -4.31 -16.14 -35.02
CA GLU A 588 -4.80 -15.36 -33.86
C GLU A 588 -5.22 -16.19 -32.64
N ASN A 589 -4.98 -17.50 -32.65
CA ASN A 589 -5.28 -18.39 -31.54
C ASN A 589 -4.01 -18.80 -30.81
N TYR A 590 -4.02 -18.67 -29.50
CA TYR A 590 -2.95 -19.18 -28.63
C TYR A 590 -3.08 -20.70 -28.51
N LYS A 591 -1.99 -21.39 -28.83
CA LYS A 591 -1.87 -22.84 -28.66
C LYS A 591 -0.87 -23.16 -27.58
N GLU A 592 -1.23 -24.11 -26.76
CA GLU A 592 -0.43 -24.63 -25.65
C GLU A 592 -0.33 -26.16 -25.80
N ASN A 593 0.92 -26.67 -25.86
CA ASN A 593 1.17 -28.09 -25.99
C ASN A 593 2.14 -28.56 -24.88
N GLN A 594 1.78 -29.62 -24.18
CA GLN A 594 2.65 -30.27 -23.22
C GLN A 594 3.69 -31.13 -23.93
N ARG A 595 4.95 -31.02 -23.51
CA ARG A 595 6.09 -31.74 -24.04
C ARG A 595 6.92 -32.35 -22.91
N LEU A 596 7.63 -33.44 -23.23
CA LEU A 596 8.72 -33.96 -22.41
C LEU A 596 10.04 -33.73 -23.15
N SER A 597 11.02 -33.18 -22.46
CA SER A 597 12.41 -33.13 -22.96
C SER A 597 13.32 -33.95 -22.09
N VAL A 598 14.34 -34.52 -22.71
CA VAL A 598 15.40 -35.32 -22.05
C VAL A 598 16.76 -34.85 -22.54
N PHE A 599 17.71 -34.66 -21.62
CA PHE A 599 19.06 -34.21 -21.91
C PHE A 599 20.08 -35.13 -21.28
N ILE A 600 21.17 -35.41 -22.01
CA ILE A 600 22.34 -36.10 -21.50
C ILE A 600 23.60 -35.37 -21.98
N THR A 601 24.54 -35.11 -21.07
CA THR A 601 25.86 -34.52 -21.39
C THR A 601 26.90 -35.00 -20.39
N GLY A 602 28.20 -34.93 -20.76
CA GLY A 602 29.31 -35.33 -19.93
C GLY A 602 29.55 -36.85 -19.90
N ALA A 603 30.01 -37.38 -18.78
CA ALA A 603 30.33 -38.77 -18.63
C ALA A 603 29.10 -39.68 -18.53
N LYS A 604 29.15 -40.85 -19.09
CA LYS A 604 28.12 -41.90 -19.02
C LYS A 604 27.81 -42.31 -17.59
N GLN A 605 28.86 -42.42 -16.77
CA GLN A 605 28.79 -42.76 -15.35
C GLN A 605 29.94 -42.10 -14.60
N ALA A 606 29.75 -41.90 -13.29
CA ALA A 606 30.80 -41.36 -12.43
C ALA A 606 32.04 -42.27 -12.47
N GLU A 607 33.22 -41.65 -12.38
CA GLU A 607 34.50 -42.36 -12.29
C GLU A 607 34.50 -43.28 -11.08
N ASN A 608 34.98 -44.51 -11.29
CA ASN A 608 35.08 -45.49 -10.23
C ASN A 608 36.32 -46.41 -10.44
N TRP A 609 36.69 -47.19 -9.42
CA TRP A 609 37.87 -48.04 -9.41
C TRP A 609 37.82 -49.19 -10.40
N ASN A 610 36.64 -49.61 -10.87
CA ASN A 610 36.41 -50.79 -11.68
C ASN A 610 36.27 -50.51 -13.18
N SER A 611 35.94 -49.25 -13.56
CA SER A 611 35.74 -48.92 -14.97
C SER A 611 36.31 -47.55 -15.31
N ARG A 612 36.91 -47.44 -16.52
CA ARG A 612 37.33 -46.15 -17.07
C ARG A 612 36.10 -45.30 -17.37
N SER A 613 36.20 -44.01 -17.10
CA SER A 613 35.19 -43.07 -17.53
C SER A 613 35.08 -43.07 -19.05
N SER A 614 33.87 -43.05 -19.57
CA SER A 614 33.57 -42.84 -20.99
C SER A 614 32.48 -41.80 -21.15
N ASP A 615 32.55 -41.01 -22.19
CA ASP A 615 31.54 -40.00 -22.48
C ASP A 615 30.20 -40.66 -22.82
N ALA A 616 29.13 -39.93 -22.44
CA ALA A 616 27.80 -40.30 -22.88
C ALA A 616 27.69 -40.14 -24.40
N GLY A 617 26.89 -40.97 -25.01
CA GLY A 617 26.74 -40.99 -26.46
C GLY A 617 25.28 -41.11 -26.90
N PHE A 618 25.06 -41.03 -28.19
CA PHE A 618 23.73 -41.13 -28.81
C PHE A 618 22.91 -42.32 -28.31
N TYR A 619 23.57 -43.49 -28.15
CA TYR A 619 22.85 -44.69 -27.69
C TYR A 619 22.38 -44.64 -26.25
N ASN A 620 22.97 -43.77 -25.40
CA ASN A 620 22.48 -43.55 -24.05
C ASN A 620 21.15 -42.77 -24.09
N LEU A 621 21.05 -41.75 -24.96
CA LEU A 621 19.81 -41.04 -25.20
C LEU A 621 18.75 -41.94 -25.83
N LYS A 622 19.12 -42.67 -26.90
CA LYS A 622 18.23 -43.61 -27.56
C LYS A 622 17.64 -44.65 -26.60
N SER A 623 18.47 -45.17 -25.69
CA SER A 623 18.02 -46.11 -24.64
C SER A 623 16.93 -45.48 -23.75
N ALA A 624 17.09 -44.21 -23.36
CA ALA A 624 16.07 -43.50 -22.55
C ALA A 624 14.77 -43.30 -23.35
N VAL A 625 14.88 -42.92 -24.62
CA VAL A 625 13.69 -42.73 -25.50
C VAL A 625 12.99 -44.11 -25.70
N ASP A 626 13.72 -45.16 -26.00
CA ASP A 626 13.14 -46.49 -26.21
C ASP A 626 12.49 -47.02 -24.90
N LEU A 627 13.07 -46.70 -23.74
CA LEU A 627 12.50 -47.06 -22.45
C LEU A 627 11.14 -46.41 -22.22
N ILE A 628 11.02 -45.11 -22.54
CA ILE A 628 9.75 -44.37 -22.47
C ILE A 628 8.71 -44.96 -23.43
N ILE A 629 9.10 -45.20 -24.71
CA ILE A 629 8.22 -45.72 -25.75
C ILE A 629 7.70 -47.12 -25.35
N ASN A 630 8.57 -47.97 -24.82
CA ASN A 630 8.20 -49.33 -24.37
C ASN A 630 7.27 -49.26 -23.15
N ARG A 631 7.54 -48.33 -22.19
CA ARG A 631 6.65 -48.12 -21.02
C ARG A 631 5.26 -47.69 -21.39
N LEU A 632 5.14 -46.87 -22.44
CA LEU A 632 3.86 -46.40 -22.99
C LEU A 632 3.22 -47.43 -23.94
N ASN A 633 3.87 -48.57 -24.19
CA ASN A 633 3.42 -49.61 -25.13
C ASN A 633 3.07 -49.07 -26.53
N ILE A 634 3.87 -48.12 -27.01
CA ILE A 634 3.66 -47.53 -28.35
C ILE A 634 4.31 -48.44 -29.38
N LYS A 635 3.50 -48.99 -30.29
CA LYS A 635 3.94 -49.95 -31.34
C LYS A 635 3.74 -49.33 -32.72
N GLY A 636 4.43 -49.88 -33.73
CA GLY A 636 4.28 -49.48 -35.12
C GLY A 636 4.91 -48.11 -35.44
N LEU A 637 6.03 -47.81 -34.78
CA LEU A 637 6.78 -46.60 -35.06
C LEU A 637 7.61 -46.75 -36.35
N ILE A 638 7.61 -45.65 -37.12
CA ILE A 638 8.48 -45.48 -38.29
C ILE A 638 9.69 -44.64 -37.82
N SER A 639 10.89 -45.12 -38.12
CA SER A 639 12.15 -44.43 -37.86
C SER A 639 12.64 -43.74 -39.13
N ALA A 640 12.98 -42.49 -39.06
CA ALA A 640 13.55 -41.68 -40.16
C ALA A 640 14.66 -40.78 -39.61
N GLU A 641 15.47 -40.21 -40.47
CA GLU A 641 16.38 -39.12 -40.08
C GLU A 641 15.59 -37.87 -39.66
N THR A 642 16.04 -37.21 -38.59
CA THR A 642 15.35 -36.02 -38.09
C THR A 642 15.54 -34.82 -39.02
N THR A 643 14.50 -34.01 -39.16
CA THR A 643 14.54 -32.73 -39.86
C THR A 643 14.64 -31.54 -38.88
N ASN A 644 14.81 -31.79 -37.59
CA ASN A 644 14.87 -30.75 -36.57
C ASN A 644 16.15 -29.92 -36.75
N PRO A 645 16.06 -28.61 -37.05
CA PRO A 645 17.24 -27.76 -37.36
C PRO A 645 18.15 -27.53 -36.15
N ASN A 646 17.70 -27.83 -34.94
CA ASN A 646 18.50 -27.73 -33.73
C ASN A 646 19.38 -28.96 -33.47
N LEU A 647 19.22 -30.04 -34.24
CA LEU A 647 20.03 -31.25 -34.15
C LEU A 647 21.00 -31.29 -35.33
N SER A 648 22.24 -31.71 -35.08
CA SER A 648 23.24 -31.93 -36.15
C SER A 648 23.06 -33.28 -36.83
N SER A 649 22.60 -34.28 -36.07
CA SER A 649 22.22 -35.59 -36.52
C SER A 649 21.27 -36.24 -35.51
N GLY A 650 20.36 -37.08 -35.96
CA GLY A 650 19.41 -37.71 -35.06
C GLY A 650 18.32 -38.49 -35.80
N ILE A 651 17.38 -38.99 -35.03
CA ILE A 651 16.28 -39.85 -35.48
C ILE A 651 14.95 -39.22 -35.03
N SER A 652 13.95 -39.33 -35.91
CA SER A 652 12.56 -39.08 -35.58
C SER A 652 11.78 -40.38 -35.51
N TYR A 653 11.01 -40.58 -34.44
CA TYR A 653 10.00 -41.64 -34.40
C TYR A 653 8.61 -41.04 -34.67
N SER A 654 7.93 -41.57 -35.67
CA SER A 654 6.58 -41.17 -36.05
C SER A 654 5.60 -42.32 -36.01
N LYS A 655 4.32 -42.01 -35.86
CA LYS A 655 3.20 -42.93 -36.01
C LYS A 655 2.16 -42.32 -36.97
N GLY A 656 2.05 -42.95 -38.14
CA GLY A 656 1.38 -42.28 -39.28
C GLY A 656 2.17 -41.03 -39.68
N GLU A 657 1.45 -39.94 -39.88
CA GLU A 657 2.03 -38.63 -40.22
C GLU A 657 2.53 -37.84 -39.02
N LYS A 658 2.24 -38.28 -37.79
CA LYS A 658 2.58 -37.53 -36.55
C LYS A 658 3.94 -37.95 -36.01
N VAL A 659 4.87 -37.00 -35.96
CA VAL A 659 6.13 -37.14 -35.22
C VAL A 659 5.84 -37.17 -33.73
N LEU A 660 6.30 -38.18 -33.02
CA LEU A 660 6.12 -38.35 -31.58
C LEU A 660 7.33 -37.87 -30.80
N VAL A 661 8.55 -38.11 -31.30
CA VAL A 661 9.80 -37.68 -30.70
C VAL A 661 10.86 -37.47 -31.77
N ASP A 662 11.61 -36.36 -31.62
CA ASP A 662 12.90 -36.11 -32.28
C ASP A 662 14.01 -36.23 -31.27
N PHE A 663 15.07 -36.94 -31.57
CA PHE A 663 16.18 -37.07 -30.65
C PHE A 663 17.51 -37.23 -31.39
N GLY A 664 18.57 -36.63 -30.83
CA GLY A 664 19.85 -36.58 -31.48
C GLY A 664 20.89 -35.75 -30.77
N ILE A 665 21.93 -35.37 -31.50
CA ILE A 665 23.01 -34.50 -31.02
C ILE A 665 22.62 -33.05 -31.30
N VAL A 666 22.67 -32.20 -30.29
CA VAL A 666 22.37 -30.75 -30.46
C VAL A 666 23.39 -30.12 -31.41
N SER A 667 22.92 -29.28 -32.33
CA SER A 667 23.78 -28.63 -33.31
C SER A 667 24.80 -27.69 -32.63
N LYS A 668 26.03 -27.66 -33.16
CA LYS A 668 27.08 -26.72 -32.69
C LYS A 668 26.65 -25.27 -32.75
N LYS A 669 25.75 -24.89 -33.69
CA LYS A 669 25.17 -23.55 -33.79
C LYS A 669 24.32 -23.25 -32.58
N SER A 670 23.52 -24.16 -32.09
CA SER A 670 22.67 -24.00 -30.90
C SER A 670 23.51 -23.97 -29.62
N LEU A 671 24.52 -24.84 -29.50
CA LEU A 671 25.43 -24.87 -28.35
C LEU A 671 26.26 -23.59 -28.22
N LYS A 672 26.74 -23.06 -29.35
CA LYS A 672 27.53 -21.79 -29.40
C LYS A 672 26.77 -20.59 -28.88
N LYS A 673 25.46 -20.57 -29.00
CA LYS A 673 24.65 -19.47 -28.46
C LYS A 673 24.77 -19.32 -26.93
N LEU A 674 25.22 -20.38 -26.27
CA LEU A 674 25.30 -20.53 -24.81
C LEU A 674 26.71 -20.91 -24.33
N ASP A 675 27.72 -20.81 -25.21
CA ASP A 675 29.13 -21.15 -24.93
C ASP A 675 29.36 -22.57 -24.41
N ILE A 676 28.49 -23.52 -24.81
CA ILE A 676 28.62 -24.92 -24.45
C ILE A 676 29.62 -25.59 -25.43
N THR A 677 30.68 -26.18 -24.89
CA THR A 677 31.75 -26.86 -25.65
C THR A 677 31.59 -28.36 -25.71
N SER A 678 30.88 -28.95 -24.75
CA SER A 678 30.62 -30.41 -24.68
C SER A 678 29.45 -30.80 -25.59
N ASP A 679 29.45 -32.04 -26.05
CA ASP A 679 28.28 -32.57 -26.77
C ASP A 679 27.10 -32.72 -25.82
N VAL A 680 25.92 -32.30 -26.31
CA VAL A 680 24.63 -32.45 -25.63
C VAL A 680 23.72 -33.31 -26.49
N PHE A 681 23.19 -34.35 -25.90
CA PHE A 681 22.20 -35.26 -26.51
C PHE A 681 20.82 -34.85 -26.01
N TYR A 682 19.84 -34.61 -26.91
CA TYR A 682 18.54 -34.09 -26.65
C TYR A 682 17.42 -34.88 -27.30
N ALA A 683 16.37 -35.10 -26.57
CA ALA A 683 15.12 -35.65 -27.08
C ALA A 683 13.92 -34.81 -26.63
#